data_c33614da67391f7ff09b55f0fc4e2a2b
#
_entry.id   c33614da67391f7ff09b55f0fc4e2a2b
#
_cell.length_a   1.000
_cell.length_b   1.000
_cell.length_c   1.000
_cell.angle_alpha   90.00
_cell.angle_beta   90.00
_cell.angle_gamma   90.00
#
_symmetry.space_group_name_H-M   'P 1'
#
loop_
_entity.id
_entity.type
_entity.pdbx_description
1 polymer ?
#
loop_
_entity_poly.entity_id
_entity_poly.type
_entity_poly.pdbx_seq_one_letter_code
_entity_poly.pdbx_strand_id
1 'polypeptide(L)'
;MKKISVILLCFVLMLVGSNIVYSQHYKPAGLNSWVPKFLLPNYRDAPLDSVMRYDFTVAMRDGEEMDCLKYIPAAPAPAGGWPTVIMVHGYGDNKETLAGFCKAQAQYGYYTMTYSVRGQGHSGGLSNLISNIEMQDLLEIINYVRGDAGSGANPDNILIMGGSQGGLLPFMAACNGAPVKTIISALAPPNFASSWIENGSIKMTLLWTVEYTPDTARYTPVVDRMSDWIYADNKDKWDSLAYWLPIGRDFMNQVPNVKIPMLLETSWQDKFFNPDGLIQALALINAPFSSYIGAVQGHGGDHSATEDIWHMNYFNDWFFHWLFGIDNGILNKPYQFASTTLPYLVNKWSFVHDSLAVPYSVVTTNLRFYFNPNGRLKSTPGPTKSGRDILYNRVRNITMQRAVDEEFKGSYFNRRFKKAELKYVSDPLPYSYKWLGTPIINMQYKSTCNVFCQYNFQIYEVTPDGTEYFITRVNYTDRNYVQGTKRIANFRGQAHSHLFQAGNRIKIVLTNLDTTPTDSSFLATNPFVLPVLINGRNLLFLNKNSYIDIPVIGMPSAEPLTADNKGDVPARYSLKQNYPNPFNPVTTIAYTLASTGDVKLVVFDILGREVKTLVNEVQQQGSHTVSFNASDLASGVYFYRINSGSFSDIKKMILVK
;
A
#
# COMPACT_ATOMS: atom_id res chain seq x y z
N MET A 1 16.98 -10.59 -25.57
CA MET A 1 15.72 -11.09 -25.00
C MET A 1 14.75 -9.91 -24.93
N LYS A 2 13.56 -10.04 -25.46
CA LYS A 2 12.62 -8.91 -25.57
C LYS A 2 12.23 -8.43 -24.18
N LYS A 3 12.66 -7.21 -23.80
CA LYS A 3 12.20 -6.50 -22.61
C LYS A 3 10.76 -6.04 -22.89
N ILE A 4 9.79 -6.71 -22.28
CA ILE A 4 8.39 -6.28 -22.30
C ILE A 4 8.30 -5.16 -21.28
N SER A 5 7.76 -4.00 -21.66
CA SER A 5 7.41 -2.91 -20.75
C SER A 5 6.35 -3.39 -19.77
N VAL A 6 6.74 -3.69 -18.55
CA VAL A 6 5.94 -4.45 -17.58
C VAL A 6 5.20 -3.54 -16.60
N ILE A 7 5.56 -2.25 -16.53
CA ILE A 7 4.77 -1.22 -15.83
C ILE A 7 3.37 -1.09 -16.47
N LEU A 8 3.25 -1.42 -17.75
CA LEU A 8 2.00 -1.45 -18.50
C LEU A 8 0.99 -2.49 -18.00
N LEU A 9 1.48 -3.64 -17.52
CA LEU A 9 0.58 -4.75 -17.19
C LEU A 9 -0.30 -4.44 -15.96
N CYS A 10 0.12 -3.56 -15.07
CA CYS A 10 -0.56 -3.26 -13.82
C CYS A 10 -1.81 -2.41 -14.00
N PHE A 11 -1.75 -1.40 -14.85
CA PHE A 11 -2.92 -0.58 -15.17
C PHE A 11 -3.81 -1.25 -16.23
N VAL A 12 -3.20 -2.00 -17.17
CA VAL A 12 -3.93 -2.72 -18.23
C VAL A 12 -4.73 -3.89 -17.67
N LEU A 13 -4.22 -4.64 -16.70
CA LEU A 13 -4.98 -5.72 -16.06
C LEU A 13 -6.14 -5.19 -15.21
N MET A 14 -6.04 -3.98 -14.66
CA MET A 14 -7.16 -3.34 -13.97
C MET A 14 -8.38 -3.07 -14.87
N LEU A 15 -8.21 -2.95 -16.18
CA LEU A 15 -9.28 -2.52 -17.09
C LEU A 15 -9.61 -3.52 -18.23
N VAL A 16 -8.76 -4.49 -18.55
CA VAL A 16 -8.96 -5.42 -19.69
C VAL A 16 -9.57 -6.77 -19.28
N GLY A 17 -9.56 -7.13 -17.99
CA GLY A 17 -10.09 -8.40 -17.48
C GLY A 17 -11.61 -8.51 -17.39
N SER A 18 -12.37 -7.48 -17.70
CA SER A 18 -13.81 -7.48 -17.53
C SER A 18 -14.59 -7.34 -18.83
N ASN A 19 -14.88 -8.44 -19.50
CA ASN A 19 -16.20 -8.60 -20.09
C ASN A 19 -17.24 -8.66 -18.93
N ILE A 20 -17.30 -7.60 -18.12
CA ILE A 20 -18.36 -7.43 -17.14
C ILE A 20 -19.60 -7.14 -17.96
N VAL A 21 -20.51 -8.08 -17.97
CA VAL A 21 -21.90 -7.84 -18.36
C VAL A 21 -22.38 -6.72 -17.44
N TYR A 22 -22.36 -5.49 -17.93
CA TYR A 22 -22.89 -4.33 -17.23
C TYR A 22 -24.36 -4.62 -16.95
N SER A 23 -24.66 -4.95 -15.68
CA SER A 23 -26.05 -5.07 -15.26
C SER A 23 -26.75 -3.73 -15.51
N GLN A 24 -28.05 -3.75 -15.80
CA GLN A 24 -28.86 -2.52 -16.03
C GLN A 24 -28.89 -1.59 -14.80
N HIS A 25 -28.26 -1.98 -13.70
CA HIS A 25 -28.21 -1.27 -12.42
C HIS A 25 -26.79 -1.25 -11.88
N TYR A 26 -26.41 -0.12 -11.31
CA TYR A 26 -25.17 0.08 -10.59
C TYR A 26 -25.44 0.06 -9.08
N LYS A 27 -24.60 -0.64 -8.32
CA LYS A 27 -24.66 -0.64 -6.86
C LYS A 27 -23.40 0.02 -6.30
N PRO A 28 -23.48 1.28 -5.84
CA PRO A 28 -22.37 1.96 -5.23
C PRO A 28 -21.85 1.22 -3.99
N ALA A 29 -20.53 1.26 -3.76
CA ALA A 29 -19.93 0.74 -2.55
C ALA A 29 -20.50 1.50 -1.34
N GLY A 30 -21.07 0.77 -0.38
CA GLY A 30 -21.67 1.37 0.83
C GLY A 30 -23.15 1.72 0.75
N LEU A 31 -23.79 1.67 -0.41
CA LEU A 31 -25.25 1.79 -0.52
C LEU A 31 -25.94 0.42 -0.51
N ASN A 32 -27.07 0.34 0.18
CA ASN A 32 -27.90 -0.87 0.23
C ASN A 32 -28.85 -1.02 -0.98
N SER A 33 -28.92 -0.01 -1.86
CA SER A 33 -29.82 0.06 -3.01
C SER A 33 -29.05 0.15 -4.34
N TRP A 34 -29.58 -0.50 -5.36
CA TRP A 34 -29.12 -0.35 -6.74
C TRP A 34 -29.65 0.97 -7.32
N VAL A 35 -28.75 1.74 -7.95
CA VAL A 35 -29.13 2.94 -8.69
C VAL A 35 -29.34 2.56 -10.15
N PRO A 36 -30.49 2.83 -10.74
CA PRO A 36 -30.71 2.63 -12.17
C PRO A 36 -29.75 3.52 -12.97
N LYS A 37 -28.98 2.94 -13.86
CA LYS A 37 -27.95 3.65 -14.65
C LYS A 37 -28.53 4.76 -15.53
N PHE A 38 -29.77 4.63 -15.99
CA PHE A 38 -30.43 5.68 -16.79
C PHE A 38 -30.73 6.98 -15.99
N LEU A 39 -30.64 6.92 -14.67
CA LEU A 39 -30.76 8.13 -13.82
C LEU A 39 -29.43 8.88 -13.66
N LEU A 40 -28.31 8.29 -14.14
CA LEU A 40 -26.99 8.91 -14.07
C LEU A 40 -26.86 9.93 -15.20
N PRO A 41 -26.63 11.23 -14.91
CA PRO A 41 -26.43 12.24 -15.95
C PRO A 41 -25.28 11.83 -16.88
N ASN A 42 -25.51 11.84 -18.19
CA ASN A 42 -24.52 11.51 -19.22
C ASN A 42 -23.97 10.07 -19.17
N TYR A 43 -24.52 9.17 -18.36
CA TYR A 43 -24.13 7.77 -18.37
C TYR A 43 -24.66 7.05 -19.62
N ARG A 44 -23.82 6.18 -20.20
CA ARG A 44 -24.21 5.34 -21.34
C ARG A 44 -24.07 3.87 -20.98
N ASP A 45 -25.11 3.10 -21.25
CA ASP A 45 -25.13 1.64 -21.00
C ASP A 45 -24.38 0.85 -22.09
N ALA A 46 -24.20 1.44 -23.28
CA ALA A 46 -23.50 0.83 -24.40
C ALA A 46 -22.41 1.78 -24.93
N PRO A 47 -21.29 1.23 -25.40
CA PRO A 47 -20.26 2.04 -26.04
C PRO A 47 -20.81 2.72 -27.30
N LEU A 48 -20.30 3.91 -27.60
CA LEU A 48 -20.54 4.58 -28.87
C LEU A 48 -19.84 3.81 -30.00
N ASP A 49 -20.48 3.76 -31.16
CA ASP A 49 -19.98 3.02 -32.33
C ASP A 49 -18.62 3.59 -32.82
N SER A 50 -18.39 4.88 -32.61
CA SER A 50 -17.16 5.52 -33.07
C SER A 50 -16.68 6.61 -32.12
N VAL A 51 -15.34 6.73 -32.04
CA VAL A 51 -14.60 7.79 -31.38
C VAL A 51 -13.54 8.32 -32.32
N MET A 52 -13.24 9.60 -32.23
CA MET A 52 -12.20 10.23 -33.04
C MET A 52 -10.89 10.31 -32.27
N ARG A 53 -9.79 9.87 -32.86
CA ARG A 53 -8.43 10.00 -32.33
C ARG A 53 -7.74 11.21 -32.97
N TYR A 54 -7.05 11.99 -32.14
CA TYR A 54 -6.22 13.11 -32.56
C TYR A 54 -4.84 13.01 -31.92
N ASP A 55 -3.80 12.98 -32.74
CA ASP A 55 -2.42 13.10 -32.31
C ASP A 55 -1.95 14.52 -32.60
N PHE A 56 -1.31 15.17 -31.66
CA PHE A 56 -0.90 16.58 -31.75
C PHE A 56 0.19 16.89 -30.70
N THR A 57 0.78 18.08 -30.78
CA THR A 57 1.70 18.57 -29.75
C THR A 57 1.14 19.78 -29.03
N VAL A 58 1.58 19.98 -27.78
CA VAL A 58 1.31 21.15 -26.95
C VAL A 58 2.65 21.77 -26.54
N ALA A 59 2.85 23.03 -26.91
CA ALA A 59 4.04 23.77 -26.53
C ALA A 59 3.97 24.21 -25.07
N MET A 60 5.05 23.96 -24.34
CA MET A 60 5.22 24.36 -22.95
C MET A 60 5.87 25.73 -22.83
N ARG A 61 5.84 26.34 -21.62
CA ARG A 61 6.39 27.65 -21.28
C ARG A 61 7.85 27.90 -21.72
N ASP A 62 8.63 26.84 -21.83
CA ASP A 62 10.05 26.89 -22.22
C ASP A 62 10.31 26.51 -23.69
N GLY A 63 9.23 26.35 -24.46
CA GLY A 63 9.29 26.01 -25.88
C GLY A 63 9.42 24.52 -26.20
N GLU A 64 9.51 23.67 -25.20
CA GLU A 64 9.47 22.23 -25.40
C GLU A 64 8.07 21.76 -25.79
N GLU A 65 7.98 20.75 -26.66
CA GLU A 65 6.70 20.22 -27.10
C GLU A 65 6.38 18.89 -26.48
N MET A 66 5.17 18.79 -25.89
CA MET A 66 4.66 17.52 -25.35
C MET A 66 3.85 16.80 -26.43
N ASP A 67 4.19 15.55 -26.65
CA ASP A 67 3.51 14.65 -27.59
C ASP A 67 2.21 14.12 -26.98
N CYS A 68 1.08 14.54 -27.54
CA CYS A 68 -0.26 14.38 -26.96
C CYS A 68 -1.16 13.51 -27.83
N LEU A 69 -2.16 12.91 -27.16
CA LEU A 69 -3.20 12.12 -27.79
C LEU A 69 -4.53 12.41 -27.08
N LYS A 70 -5.59 12.66 -27.89
CA LYS A 70 -6.96 12.73 -27.35
C LYS A 70 -7.93 11.84 -28.12
N TYR A 71 -8.93 11.34 -27.42
CA TYR A 71 -10.10 10.70 -28.02
C TYR A 71 -11.35 11.49 -27.65
N ILE A 72 -12.19 11.73 -28.66
CA ILE A 72 -13.45 12.46 -28.54
C ILE A 72 -14.58 11.56 -29.03
N PRO A 73 -15.71 11.44 -28.30
CA PRO A 73 -16.90 10.77 -28.83
C PRO A 73 -17.34 11.41 -30.16
N ALA A 74 -17.65 10.61 -31.18
CA ALA A 74 -18.13 11.10 -32.47
C ALA A 74 -19.57 11.64 -32.42
N ALA A 75 -20.29 11.42 -31.31
CA ALA A 75 -21.61 11.97 -31.06
C ALA A 75 -21.54 13.45 -30.64
N PRO A 76 -22.60 14.25 -30.84
CA PRO A 76 -22.66 15.62 -30.31
C PRO A 76 -22.43 15.65 -28.79
N ALA A 77 -21.61 16.60 -28.35
CA ALA A 77 -21.35 16.77 -26.92
C ALA A 77 -22.64 17.23 -26.21
N PRO A 78 -22.85 16.78 -24.94
CA PRO A 78 -23.93 17.31 -24.12
C PRO A 78 -23.72 18.79 -23.81
N ALA A 79 -24.77 19.47 -23.32
CA ALA A 79 -24.66 20.84 -22.84
C ALA A 79 -23.56 20.93 -21.77
N GLY A 80 -22.61 21.84 -21.94
CA GLY A 80 -21.43 21.97 -21.07
C GLY A 80 -20.22 21.09 -21.46
N GLY A 81 -20.33 20.24 -22.46
CA GLY A 81 -19.25 19.36 -22.91
C GLY A 81 -19.26 17.96 -22.25
N TRP A 82 -18.41 17.08 -22.76
CA TRP A 82 -18.20 15.76 -22.19
C TRP A 82 -17.43 15.84 -20.88
N PRO A 83 -17.79 15.05 -19.85
CA PRO A 83 -16.90 14.83 -18.70
C PRO A 83 -15.50 14.48 -19.21
N THR A 84 -14.50 15.10 -18.62
CA THR A 84 -13.14 15.10 -19.18
C THR A 84 -12.19 14.32 -18.27
N VAL A 85 -11.40 13.42 -18.85
CA VAL A 85 -10.41 12.63 -18.13
C VAL A 85 -9.03 12.82 -18.75
N ILE A 86 -8.08 13.32 -17.97
CA ILE A 86 -6.66 13.39 -18.32
C ILE A 86 -5.96 12.21 -17.66
N MET A 87 -5.30 11.37 -18.45
CA MET A 87 -4.55 10.22 -17.95
C MET A 87 -3.06 10.44 -18.08
N VAL A 88 -2.32 10.21 -16.99
CA VAL A 88 -0.87 10.38 -16.95
C VAL A 88 -0.20 9.03 -16.74
N HIS A 89 0.76 8.68 -17.62
CA HIS A 89 1.42 7.38 -17.60
C HIS A 89 2.50 7.26 -16.52
N GLY A 90 2.90 6.01 -16.22
CA GLY A 90 3.99 5.67 -15.31
C GLY A 90 5.36 6.07 -15.90
N TYR A 91 6.40 6.06 -15.06
CA TYR A 91 7.73 6.45 -15.47
C TYR A 91 8.33 5.50 -16.53
N GLY A 92 8.90 6.08 -17.59
CA GLY A 92 9.49 5.33 -18.69
C GLY A 92 8.51 4.85 -19.76
N ASP A 93 7.22 5.16 -19.62
CA ASP A 93 6.18 4.91 -20.61
C ASP A 93 5.97 6.12 -21.54
N ASN A 94 4.87 6.13 -22.28
CA ASN A 94 4.49 7.19 -23.20
C ASN A 94 2.96 7.22 -23.41
N LYS A 95 2.44 8.16 -24.21
CA LYS A 95 1.01 8.33 -24.46
C LYS A 95 0.32 7.08 -25.01
N GLU A 96 1.01 6.25 -25.81
CA GLU A 96 0.41 5.04 -26.41
C GLU A 96 0.08 3.97 -25.37
N THR A 97 0.79 3.97 -24.25
CA THR A 97 0.53 3.09 -23.11
C THR A 97 -0.90 3.21 -22.63
N LEU A 98 -1.46 4.43 -22.62
CA LEU A 98 -2.81 4.71 -22.14
C LEU A 98 -3.85 4.88 -23.25
N ALA A 99 -3.42 4.80 -24.52
CA ALA A 99 -4.32 5.03 -25.67
C ALA A 99 -5.55 4.13 -25.67
N GLY A 100 -5.39 2.85 -25.32
CA GLY A 100 -6.49 1.89 -25.22
C GLY A 100 -7.53 2.29 -24.17
N PHE A 101 -7.09 2.80 -23.04
CA PHE A 101 -7.97 3.28 -21.97
C PHE A 101 -8.69 4.55 -22.35
N CYS A 102 -7.96 5.53 -22.89
CA CYS A 102 -8.54 6.76 -23.40
C CYS A 102 -9.64 6.46 -24.42
N LYS A 103 -9.38 5.53 -25.35
CA LYS A 103 -10.36 5.09 -26.33
C LYS A 103 -11.60 4.47 -25.66
N ALA A 104 -11.38 3.54 -24.72
CA ALA A 104 -12.48 2.86 -24.03
C ALA A 104 -13.36 3.84 -23.24
N GLN A 105 -12.76 4.79 -22.51
CA GLN A 105 -13.52 5.82 -21.81
C GLN A 105 -14.28 6.74 -22.77
N ALA A 106 -13.67 7.14 -23.90
CA ALA A 106 -14.33 7.96 -24.90
C ALA A 106 -15.56 7.25 -25.52
N GLN A 107 -15.51 5.93 -25.70
CA GLN A 107 -16.69 5.16 -26.12
C GLN A 107 -17.85 5.24 -25.13
N TYR A 108 -17.58 5.49 -23.85
CA TYR A 108 -18.60 5.69 -22.81
C TYR A 108 -18.98 7.15 -22.57
N GLY A 109 -18.58 8.06 -23.47
CA GLY A 109 -19.02 9.45 -23.42
C GLY A 109 -18.13 10.37 -22.60
N TYR A 110 -16.82 10.13 -22.60
CA TYR A 110 -15.83 11.02 -22.00
C TYR A 110 -14.95 11.67 -23.09
N TYR A 111 -14.61 12.93 -22.91
CA TYR A 111 -13.44 13.48 -23.56
C TYR A 111 -12.21 12.97 -22.81
N THR A 112 -11.27 12.34 -23.50
CA THR A 112 -10.09 11.78 -22.85
C THR A 112 -8.81 12.28 -23.49
N MET A 113 -7.79 12.52 -22.67
CA MET A 113 -6.47 12.94 -23.13
C MET A 113 -5.37 12.24 -22.33
N THR A 114 -4.28 11.95 -23.03
CA THR A 114 -3.01 11.54 -22.45
C THR A 114 -1.86 12.18 -23.20
N TYR A 115 -0.68 12.22 -22.63
CA TYR A 115 0.52 12.78 -23.25
C TYR A 115 1.75 12.01 -22.77
N SER A 116 2.82 12.02 -23.55
CA SER A 116 4.13 11.57 -23.11
C SER A 116 4.74 12.64 -22.20
N VAL A 117 5.13 12.27 -20.99
CA VAL A 117 5.75 13.21 -20.02
C VAL A 117 7.10 13.67 -20.55
N ARG A 118 7.51 14.88 -20.18
CA ARG A 118 8.78 15.52 -20.58
C ARG A 118 9.97 14.54 -20.56
N GLY A 119 10.74 14.51 -21.63
CA GLY A 119 11.90 13.65 -21.79
C GLY A 119 11.57 12.17 -22.01
N GLN A 120 10.29 11.80 -22.15
CA GLN A 120 9.82 10.43 -22.35
C GLN A 120 9.03 10.34 -23.68
N GLY A 121 9.02 9.17 -24.31
CA GLY A 121 8.42 8.99 -25.64
C GLY A 121 8.95 10.01 -26.65
N HIS A 122 8.03 10.63 -27.40
CA HIS A 122 8.36 11.67 -28.39
C HIS A 122 8.25 13.10 -27.82
N SER A 123 7.95 13.30 -26.56
CA SER A 123 7.95 14.62 -25.94
C SER A 123 9.34 15.21 -25.84
N GLY A 124 9.45 16.53 -26.01
CA GLY A 124 10.69 17.29 -25.92
C GLY A 124 11.28 17.32 -24.51
N GLY A 125 12.41 18.00 -24.38
CA GLY A 125 13.09 18.27 -23.12
C GLY A 125 13.76 17.07 -22.46
N LEU A 126 14.15 17.28 -21.20
CA LEU A 126 14.83 16.29 -20.36
C LEU A 126 14.02 16.00 -19.10
N SER A 127 13.88 14.73 -18.77
CA SER A 127 13.22 14.30 -17.52
C SER A 127 14.08 14.64 -16.30
N ASN A 128 13.47 15.29 -15.33
CA ASN A 128 14.10 15.56 -14.05
C ASN A 128 13.63 14.57 -12.94
N LEU A 129 13.22 13.38 -13.35
CA LEU A 129 12.81 12.27 -12.46
C LEU A 129 11.61 12.63 -11.59
N ILE A 130 10.46 12.93 -12.23
CA ILE A 130 9.19 13.23 -11.53
C ILE A 130 9.36 14.45 -10.61
N SER A 131 9.43 15.62 -11.19
CA SER A 131 9.69 16.84 -10.42
C SER A 131 8.64 17.93 -10.65
N ASN A 132 8.85 19.05 -9.99
CA ASN A 132 8.04 20.24 -10.20
C ASN A 132 8.10 20.76 -11.65
N ILE A 133 9.10 20.37 -12.46
CA ILE A 133 9.19 20.74 -13.88
C ILE A 133 8.09 20.00 -14.66
N GLU A 134 8.02 18.69 -14.54
CA GLU A 134 7.00 17.85 -15.16
C GLU A 134 5.60 18.16 -14.62
N MET A 135 5.50 18.55 -13.34
CA MET A 135 4.23 19.00 -12.75
C MET A 135 3.75 20.32 -13.38
N GLN A 136 4.66 21.27 -13.66
CA GLN A 136 4.29 22.50 -14.35
C GLN A 136 3.80 22.23 -15.78
N ASP A 137 4.43 21.27 -16.49
CA ASP A 137 3.94 20.83 -17.81
C ASP A 137 2.50 20.28 -17.70
N LEU A 138 2.20 19.49 -16.69
CA LEU A 138 0.83 19.00 -16.45
C LEU A 138 -0.16 20.17 -16.24
N LEU A 139 0.22 21.22 -15.51
CA LEU A 139 -0.64 22.39 -15.35
C LEU A 139 -0.92 23.09 -16.69
N GLU A 140 0.05 23.13 -17.60
CA GLU A 140 -0.14 23.68 -18.93
C GLU A 140 -1.01 22.77 -19.83
N ILE A 141 -0.87 21.45 -19.72
CA ILE A 141 -1.77 20.46 -20.35
C ILE A 141 -3.21 20.65 -19.85
N ILE A 142 -3.42 20.85 -18.54
CA ILE A 142 -4.75 21.15 -17.96
C ILE A 142 -5.32 22.42 -18.58
N ASN A 143 -4.52 23.47 -18.68
CA ASN A 143 -4.96 24.75 -19.27
C ASN A 143 -5.31 24.59 -20.76
N TYR A 144 -4.53 23.81 -21.52
CA TYR A 144 -4.85 23.47 -22.90
C TYR A 144 -6.23 22.80 -22.99
N VAL A 145 -6.48 21.76 -22.17
CA VAL A 145 -7.76 21.04 -22.16
C VAL A 145 -8.93 21.95 -21.77
N ARG A 146 -8.75 22.84 -20.79
CA ARG A 146 -9.76 23.83 -20.42
C ARG A 146 -10.09 24.81 -21.56
N GLY A 147 -9.12 25.11 -22.39
CA GLY A 147 -9.30 25.95 -23.60
C GLY A 147 -9.91 25.19 -24.79
N ASP A 148 -9.95 23.87 -24.76
CA ASP A 148 -10.40 23.00 -25.86
C ASP A 148 -11.92 22.69 -25.82
N ALA A 149 -12.71 23.59 -25.24
CA ALA A 149 -14.17 23.45 -25.16
C ALA A 149 -14.84 23.33 -26.55
N GLY A 150 -14.24 23.90 -27.58
CA GLY A 150 -14.67 23.77 -28.97
C GLY A 150 -14.62 22.32 -29.51
N SER A 151 -13.76 21.48 -28.94
CA SER A 151 -13.70 20.03 -29.24
C SER A 151 -14.61 19.20 -28.32
N GLY A 152 -15.41 19.84 -27.46
CA GLY A 152 -16.38 19.18 -26.60
C GLY A 152 -15.88 18.79 -25.20
N ALA A 153 -14.69 19.23 -24.79
CA ALA A 153 -14.24 19.07 -23.38
C ALA A 153 -15.09 19.93 -22.44
N ASN A 154 -15.42 19.39 -21.25
CA ASN A 154 -16.05 20.18 -20.20
C ASN A 154 -14.96 20.75 -19.27
N PRO A 155 -14.69 22.07 -19.32
CA PRO A 155 -13.59 22.69 -18.57
C PRO A 155 -13.82 22.70 -17.04
N ASP A 156 -15.06 22.53 -16.58
CA ASP A 156 -15.43 22.53 -15.18
C ASP A 156 -15.61 21.11 -14.61
N ASN A 157 -15.51 20.09 -15.45
CA ASN A 157 -15.71 18.69 -15.04
C ASN A 157 -14.53 17.81 -15.46
N ILE A 158 -13.32 18.19 -15.02
CA ILE A 158 -12.06 17.51 -15.33
C ILE A 158 -11.64 16.63 -14.16
N LEU A 159 -11.34 15.36 -14.44
CA LEU A 159 -10.66 14.43 -13.55
C LEU A 159 -9.29 14.10 -14.13
N ILE A 160 -8.26 14.07 -13.29
CA ILE A 160 -6.93 13.57 -13.67
C ILE A 160 -6.66 12.28 -12.92
N MET A 161 -6.08 11.30 -13.61
CA MET A 161 -5.73 10.03 -12.99
C MET A 161 -4.43 9.42 -13.52
N GLY A 162 -3.80 8.62 -12.68
CA GLY A 162 -2.67 7.80 -13.04
C GLY A 162 -2.02 7.15 -11.83
N GLY A 163 -1.03 6.29 -12.09
CA GLY A 163 -0.27 5.57 -11.07
C GLY A 163 1.22 5.86 -11.16
N SER A 164 1.94 5.74 -10.04
CA SER A 164 3.38 6.02 -9.97
C SER A 164 3.67 7.47 -10.38
N GLN A 165 4.55 7.72 -11.37
CA GLN A 165 4.72 9.06 -11.95
C GLN A 165 3.37 9.71 -12.29
N GLY A 166 2.47 8.93 -12.90
CA GLY A 166 1.14 9.41 -13.28
C GLY A 166 0.21 9.71 -12.11
N GLY A 167 0.51 9.21 -10.92
CA GLY A 167 -0.16 9.56 -9.67
C GLY A 167 0.52 10.74 -8.95
N LEU A 168 1.85 10.77 -8.94
CA LEU A 168 2.63 11.82 -8.27
C LEU A 168 2.41 13.20 -8.91
N LEU A 169 2.44 13.30 -10.23
CA LEU A 169 2.27 14.58 -10.94
C LEU A 169 0.89 15.21 -10.69
N PRO A 170 -0.25 14.49 -10.78
CA PRO A 170 -1.55 15.04 -10.40
C PRO A 170 -1.63 15.46 -8.93
N PHE A 171 -1.02 14.71 -8.00
CA PHE A 171 -1.03 15.10 -6.59
C PHE A 171 -0.21 16.39 -6.37
N MET A 172 0.99 16.47 -6.97
CA MET A 172 1.78 17.72 -6.94
C MET A 172 1.00 18.89 -7.54
N ALA A 173 0.32 18.68 -8.68
CA ALA A 173 -0.50 19.70 -9.32
C ALA A 173 -1.67 20.14 -8.43
N ALA A 174 -2.33 19.19 -7.73
CA ALA A 174 -3.38 19.52 -6.75
C ALA A 174 -2.86 20.37 -5.59
N CYS A 175 -1.65 20.09 -5.10
CA CYS A 175 -0.97 20.91 -4.09
C CYS A 175 -0.64 22.32 -4.60
N ASN A 176 -0.52 22.51 -5.92
CA ASN A 176 -0.19 23.77 -6.59
C ASN A 176 -1.41 24.43 -7.27
N GLY A 177 -2.61 24.06 -6.85
CA GLY A 177 -3.84 24.76 -7.27
C GLY A 177 -4.34 24.36 -8.67
N ALA A 178 -4.11 23.13 -9.11
CA ALA A 178 -4.64 22.63 -10.38
C ALA A 178 -6.14 22.93 -10.54
N PRO A 179 -6.58 23.60 -11.62
CA PRO A 179 -7.97 23.99 -11.83
C PRO A 179 -8.80 22.81 -12.38
N VAL A 180 -8.91 21.74 -11.60
CA VAL A 180 -9.66 20.53 -11.94
C VAL A 180 -10.65 20.17 -10.85
N LYS A 181 -11.62 19.35 -11.16
CA LYS A 181 -12.68 18.97 -10.22
C LYS A 181 -12.19 17.97 -9.18
N THR A 182 -11.37 17.00 -9.59
CA THR A 182 -10.86 15.95 -8.71
C THR A 182 -9.66 15.22 -9.34
N ILE A 183 -8.93 14.46 -8.52
CA ILE A 183 -7.88 13.57 -8.99
C ILE A 183 -8.01 12.15 -8.43
N ILE A 184 -7.46 11.17 -9.15
CA ILE A 184 -7.12 9.83 -8.66
C ILE A 184 -5.60 9.66 -8.75
N SER A 185 -4.95 9.54 -7.61
CA SER A 185 -3.50 9.45 -7.49
C SER A 185 -3.13 8.11 -6.86
N ALA A 186 -2.64 7.18 -7.68
CA ALA A 186 -2.27 5.85 -7.23
C ALA A 186 -0.74 5.71 -7.11
N LEU A 187 -0.28 4.96 -6.09
CA LEU A 187 1.14 4.66 -5.83
C LEU A 187 2.00 5.94 -5.70
N ALA A 188 1.51 6.94 -4.97
CA ALA A 188 2.05 8.30 -5.05
C ALA A 188 2.19 9.00 -3.68
N PRO A 189 3.04 8.52 -2.75
CA PRO A 189 3.29 9.22 -1.50
C PRO A 189 4.11 10.51 -1.72
N PRO A 190 3.76 11.63 -1.05
CA PRO A 190 4.39 12.93 -1.28
C PRO A 190 5.87 13.05 -0.94
N ASN A 191 6.43 12.10 -0.21
CA ASN A 191 7.86 11.98 0.11
C ASN A 191 8.54 10.88 -0.71
N PHE A 192 8.08 10.62 -1.92
CA PHE A 192 8.52 9.48 -2.72
C PHE A 192 10.03 9.48 -2.96
N ALA A 193 10.63 10.62 -3.23
CA ALA A 193 12.06 10.73 -3.49
C ALA A 193 12.89 10.45 -2.24
N SER A 194 12.55 11.04 -1.09
CA SER A 194 13.18 10.73 0.20
C SER A 194 12.99 9.26 0.58
N SER A 195 11.88 8.64 0.18
CA SER A 195 11.62 7.23 0.50
C SER A 195 12.54 6.26 -0.25
N TRP A 196 13.21 6.69 -1.31
CA TRP A 196 14.29 5.93 -1.96
C TRP A 196 15.59 5.91 -1.13
N ILE A 197 15.74 6.86 -0.19
CA ILE A 197 16.84 6.87 0.80
C ILE A 197 16.23 6.79 2.21
N GLU A 198 15.50 5.71 2.48
CA GLU A 198 14.78 5.53 3.73
C GLU A 198 15.74 5.34 4.91
N ASN A 199 15.66 6.24 5.91
CA ASN A 199 16.54 6.24 7.08
C ASN A 199 18.03 6.10 6.70
N GLY A 200 18.45 6.75 5.63
CA GLY A 200 19.82 6.67 5.13
C GLY A 200 20.14 5.43 4.28
N SER A 201 19.26 4.45 4.16
CA SER A 201 19.44 3.25 3.33
C SER A 201 18.93 3.51 1.92
N ILE A 202 19.75 3.26 0.88
CA ILE A 202 19.34 3.43 -0.52
C ILE A 202 18.60 2.18 -0.99
N LYS A 203 17.36 2.35 -1.47
CA LYS A 203 16.62 1.27 -2.11
C LYS A 203 17.23 0.92 -3.46
N MET A 204 17.26 -0.37 -3.77
CA MET A 204 17.74 -0.87 -5.06
C MET A 204 16.90 -0.34 -6.23
N THR A 205 15.63 -0.04 -6.00
CA THR A 205 14.71 0.51 -7.00
C THR A 205 15.12 1.90 -7.48
N LEU A 206 15.80 2.73 -6.67
CA LEU A 206 16.35 4.00 -7.14
C LEU A 206 17.42 3.75 -8.23
N LEU A 207 18.37 2.87 -7.95
CA LEU A 207 19.41 2.53 -8.93
C LEU A 207 18.80 1.96 -10.20
N TRP A 208 17.81 1.04 -10.06
CA TRP A 208 17.07 0.51 -11.18
C TRP A 208 16.42 1.62 -12.02
N THR A 209 15.78 2.61 -11.38
CA THR A 209 15.11 3.72 -12.08
C THR A 209 16.09 4.57 -12.89
N VAL A 210 17.22 4.94 -12.29
CA VAL A 210 18.18 5.87 -12.95
C VAL A 210 19.13 5.18 -13.93
N GLU A 211 19.24 3.87 -13.91
CA GLU A 211 20.18 3.12 -14.77
C GLU A 211 19.49 2.25 -15.83
N TYR A 212 18.37 1.61 -15.49
CA TYR A 212 17.69 0.66 -16.39
C TYR A 212 16.49 1.24 -17.15
N THR A 213 16.15 2.50 -16.92
CA THR A 213 15.14 3.24 -17.69
C THR A 213 15.70 4.25 -18.71
N PRO A 214 17.00 4.44 -18.93
CA PRO A 214 17.53 5.44 -19.86
C PRO A 214 17.14 5.20 -21.32
N ASP A 215 16.78 3.97 -21.70
CA ASP A 215 16.29 3.68 -23.06
C ASP A 215 14.90 4.30 -23.33
N THR A 216 14.21 4.76 -22.30
CA THR A 216 12.83 5.27 -22.35
C THR A 216 12.69 6.71 -21.86
N ALA A 217 13.69 7.23 -21.18
CA ALA A 217 13.71 8.60 -20.68
C ALA A 217 15.08 9.28 -20.92
N ARG A 218 15.04 10.54 -21.36
CA ARG A 218 16.24 11.40 -21.47
C ARG A 218 16.35 12.25 -20.22
N TYR A 219 17.48 12.18 -19.53
CA TYR A 219 17.66 12.79 -18.21
C TYR A 219 18.31 14.16 -18.22
N THR A 220 17.96 14.98 -17.21
CA THR A 220 18.77 16.14 -16.84
C THR A 220 20.14 15.68 -16.33
N PRO A 221 21.20 16.53 -16.48
CA PRO A 221 22.55 16.17 -16.01
C PRO A 221 22.65 15.81 -14.53
N VAL A 222 21.74 16.26 -13.69
CA VAL A 222 21.70 15.91 -12.26
C VAL A 222 21.21 14.48 -12.06
N VAL A 223 20.14 14.11 -12.74
CA VAL A 223 19.57 12.74 -12.66
C VAL A 223 20.54 11.73 -13.25
N ASP A 224 21.15 12.06 -14.38
CA ASP A 224 22.12 11.20 -15.06
C ASP A 224 23.35 10.84 -14.18
N ARG A 225 23.74 11.74 -13.26
CA ARG A 225 24.85 11.48 -12.31
C ARG A 225 24.45 10.66 -11.09
N MET A 226 23.18 10.38 -10.85
CA MET A 226 22.76 9.72 -9.60
C MET A 226 23.29 8.29 -9.50
N SER A 227 23.34 7.56 -10.60
CA SER A 227 23.95 6.21 -10.62
C SER A 227 25.45 6.26 -10.30
N ASP A 228 26.19 7.20 -10.87
CA ASP A 228 27.62 7.40 -10.56
C ASP A 228 27.82 7.70 -9.06
N TRP A 229 26.95 8.51 -8.47
CA TRP A 229 27.03 8.80 -7.03
C TRP A 229 26.78 7.57 -6.16
N ILE A 230 25.87 6.69 -6.58
CA ILE A 230 25.61 5.43 -5.90
C ILE A 230 26.82 4.48 -6.01
N TYR A 231 27.36 4.32 -7.21
CA TYR A 231 28.50 3.42 -7.45
C TYR A 231 29.81 3.88 -6.82
N ALA A 232 29.98 5.17 -6.61
CA ALA A 232 31.15 5.71 -5.94
C ALA A 232 31.32 5.23 -4.50
N ASP A 233 30.23 4.79 -3.84
CA ASP A 233 30.20 4.19 -2.50
C ASP A 233 31.03 4.97 -1.47
N ASN A 234 30.96 6.31 -1.51
CA ASN A 234 31.65 7.20 -0.59
C ASN A 234 30.73 8.29 -0.05
N LYS A 235 31.14 8.89 1.08
CA LYS A 235 30.30 9.83 1.82
C LYS A 235 29.90 11.06 0.99
N ASP A 236 30.82 11.69 0.28
CA ASP A 236 30.56 12.97 -0.39
C ASP A 236 29.54 12.81 -1.53
N LYS A 237 29.60 11.69 -2.26
CA LYS A 237 28.67 11.37 -3.34
C LYS A 237 27.29 10.96 -2.80
N TRP A 238 27.29 10.28 -1.67
CA TRP A 238 26.05 9.93 -0.99
C TRP A 238 25.37 11.16 -0.39
N ASP A 239 26.14 12.08 0.19
CA ASP A 239 25.61 13.37 0.65
C ASP A 239 25.05 14.18 -0.52
N SER A 240 25.70 14.14 -1.68
CA SER A 240 25.19 14.75 -2.91
C SER A 240 23.86 14.13 -3.34
N LEU A 241 23.75 12.80 -3.37
CA LEU A 241 22.52 12.11 -3.70
C LEU A 241 21.39 12.47 -2.73
N ALA A 242 21.65 12.39 -1.42
CA ALA A 242 20.67 12.70 -0.38
C ALA A 242 20.20 14.17 -0.42
N TYR A 243 21.07 15.07 -0.85
CA TYR A 243 20.74 16.49 -1.03
C TYR A 243 19.89 16.74 -2.28
N TRP A 244 20.33 16.22 -3.44
CA TRP A 244 19.69 16.55 -4.72
C TRP A 244 18.39 15.75 -4.99
N LEU A 245 18.27 14.56 -4.45
CA LEU A 245 17.15 13.66 -4.77
C LEU A 245 15.79 14.25 -4.34
N PRO A 246 15.58 14.79 -3.12
CA PRO A 246 14.27 15.33 -2.72
C PRO A 246 13.95 16.69 -3.34
N ILE A 247 14.95 17.44 -3.84
CA ILE A 247 14.75 18.81 -4.34
C ILE A 247 13.82 18.82 -5.56
N GLY A 248 12.72 19.56 -5.44
CA GLY A 248 11.70 19.69 -6.49
C GLY A 248 10.87 18.43 -6.72
N ARG A 249 11.05 17.40 -5.88
CA ARG A 249 10.35 16.11 -5.98
C ARG A 249 9.48 15.82 -4.76
N ASP A 250 10.02 15.95 -3.55
CA ASP A 250 9.21 15.81 -2.34
C ASP A 250 8.34 17.05 -2.12
N PHE A 251 7.06 16.82 -1.82
CA PHE A 251 6.07 17.89 -1.67
C PHE A 251 5.15 17.74 -0.44
N MET A 252 5.57 16.96 0.57
CA MET A 252 4.82 16.74 1.80
C MET A 252 4.38 18.05 2.48
N ASN A 253 5.25 19.07 2.47
CA ASN A 253 4.96 20.39 3.02
C ASN A 253 3.90 21.19 2.23
N GLN A 254 3.58 20.77 1.01
CA GLN A 254 2.57 21.41 0.16
C GLN A 254 1.20 20.73 0.28
N VAL A 255 1.11 19.54 0.87
CA VAL A 255 -0.14 18.78 1.03
C VAL A 255 -1.26 19.57 1.70
N PRO A 256 -1.01 20.41 2.73
CA PRO A 256 -2.07 21.26 3.33
C PRO A 256 -2.69 22.28 2.36
N ASN A 257 -2.06 22.56 1.22
CA ASN A 257 -2.57 23.52 0.22
C ASN A 257 -3.65 22.93 -0.67
N VAL A 258 -3.86 21.62 -0.66
CA VAL A 258 -4.85 20.95 -1.50
C VAL A 258 -6.26 21.47 -1.19
N LYS A 259 -6.99 21.83 -2.26
CA LYS A 259 -8.36 22.34 -2.19
C LYS A 259 -9.38 21.47 -2.91
N ILE A 260 -8.92 20.58 -3.76
CA ILE A 260 -9.76 19.71 -4.58
C ILE A 260 -9.87 18.31 -3.98
N PRO A 261 -10.98 17.61 -4.19
CA PRO A 261 -11.14 16.24 -3.73
C PRO A 261 -10.13 15.28 -4.35
N MET A 262 -9.68 14.27 -3.58
CA MET A 262 -8.69 13.31 -4.03
C MET A 262 -9.03 11.88 -3.64
N LEU A 263 -8.92 10.95 -4.59
CA LEU A 263 -8.79 9.53 -4.30
C LEU A 263 -7.30 9.16 -4.31
N LEU A 264 -6.82 8.59 -3.21
CA LEU A 264 -5.42 8.27 -3.00
C LEU A 264 -5.23 6.78 -2.77
N GLU A 265 -4.30 6.18 -3.49
CA GLU A 265 -4.04 4.76 -3.39
C GLU A 265 -2.55 4.46 -3.23
N THR A 266 -2.22 3.40 -2.51
CA THR A 266 -0.90 2.78 -2.47
C THR A 266 -0.99 1.32 -2.03
N SER A 267 0.13 0.63 -1.91
CA SER A 267 0.18 -0.74 -1.40
C SER A 267 1.19 -0.90 -0.27
N TRP A 268 0.90 -1.82 0.67
CA TRP A 268 1.76 -2.03 1.86
C TRP A 268 3.18 -2.45 1.52
N GLN A 269 3.37 -3.20 0.45
CA GLN A 269 4.68 -3.75 0.07
C GLN A 269 5.23 -3.14 -1.22
N ASP A 270 4.91 -1.88 -1.47
CA ASP A 270 5.49 -1.14 -2.59
C ASP A 270 7.02 -1.03 -2.40
N LYS A 271 7.76 -1.49 -3.41
CA LYS A 271 9.23 -1.51 -3.38
C LYS A 271 9.88 -0.19 -3.78
N PHE A 272 9.14 0.66 -4.48
CA PHE A 272 9.63 2.00 -4.82
C PHE A 272 9.37 2.95 -3.67
N PHE A 273 8.14 3.02 -3.20
CA PHE A 273 7.68 4.06 -2.28
C PHE A 273 7.18 3.46 -0.97
N ASN A 274 7.55 4.07 0.14
CA ASN A 274 7.04 3.65 1.43
C ASN A 274 5.60 4.20 1.63
N PRO A 275 4.59 3.36 1.87
CA PRO A 275 3.22 3.80 2.13
C PRO A 275 3.09 4.69 3.38
N ASP A 276 4.08 4.69 4.28
CA ASP A 276 4.13 5.61 5.43
C ASP A 276 4.02 7.09 5.01
N GLY A 277 4.58 7.45 3.85
CA GLY A 277 4.46 8.80 3.31
C GLY A 277 3.01 9.18 2.99
N LEU A 278 2.22 8.25 2.45
CA LEU A 278 0.79 8.49 2.24
C LEU A 278 0.04 8.60 3.58
N ILE A 279 0.31 7.70 4.54
CA ILE A 279 -0.31 7.76 5.87
C ILE A 279 -0.07 9.11 6.54
N GLN A 280 1.15 9.65 6.45
CA GLN A 280 1.47 10.98 6.96
C GLN A 280 0.71 12.08 6.21
N ALA A 281 0.61 11.99 4.89
CA ALA A 281 -0.12 12.94 4.05
C ALA A 281 -1.60 13.00 4.38
N LEU A 282 -2.25 11.85 4.60
CA LEU A 282 -3.68 11.79 4.94
C LEU A 282 -4.04 12.60 6.19
N ALA A 283 -3.10 12.78 7.12
CA ALA A 283 -3.29 13.60 8.31
C ALA A 283 -3.17 15.13 8.02
N LEU A 284 -2.68 15.50 6.85
CA LEU A 284 -2.43 16.90 6.45
C LEU A 284 -3.45 17.42 5.43
N ILE A 285 -4.24 16.54 4.81
CA ILE A 285 -5.22 16.91 3.79
C ILE A 285 -6.44 17.52 4.44
N ASN A 286 -6.81 18.74 4.00
CA ASN A 286 -8.00 19.45 4.44
C ASN A 286 -9.17 19.39 3.44
N ALA A 287 -8.93 18.90 2.23
CA ALA A 287 -9.95 18.68 1.20
C ALA A 287 -10.66 17.31 1.40
N PRO A 288 -11.83 17.09 0.82
CA PRO A 288 -12.45 15.77 0.82
C PRO A 288 -11.52 14.74 0.17
N PHE A 289 -11.35 13.59 0.82
CA PHE A 289 -10.55 12.50 0.24
C PHE A 289 -11.14 11.14 0.57
N SER A 290 -10.73 10.16 -0.20
CA SER A 290 -10.81 8.76 0.18
C SER A 290 -9.47 8.10 -0.15
N SER A 291 -9.09 7.07 0.60
CA SER A 291 -7.81 6.41 0.41
C SER A 291 -7.97 4.90 0.45
N TYR A 292 -7.12 4.19 -0.29
CA TYR A 292 -7.00 2.75 -0.20
C TYR A 292 -5.53 2.33 -0.12
N ILE A 293 -5.21 1.46 0.84
CA ILE A 293 -3.90 0.83 0.91
C ILE A 293 -4.06 -0.68 0.75
N GLY A 294 -3.61 -1.18 -0.39
CA GLY A 294 -3.81 -2.56 -0.84
C GLY A 294 -2.83 -3.58 -0.27
N ALA A 295 -3.18 -4.87 -0.40
CA ALA A 295 -2.35 -5.99 0.03
C ALA A 295 -1.31 -6.42 -1.02
N VAL A 296 -1.24 -5.73 -2.15
CA VAL A 296 -0.36 -6.02 -3.27
C VAL A 296 1.10 -6.04 -2.84
N GLN A 297 1.84 -6.99 -3.40
CA GLN A 297 3.30 -7.04 -3.29
C GLN A 297 3.93 -6.34 -4.49
N GLY A 298 4.88 -5.44 -4.25
CA GLY A 298 5.58 -4.72 -5.29
C GLY A 298 4.93 -3.40 -5.68
N HIS A 299 5.24 -2.89 -6.87
CA HIS A 299 4.76 -1.61 -7.37
C HIS A 299 3.64 -1.82 -8.39
N GLY A 300 2.46 -2.20 -7.91
CA GLY A 300 1.24 -2.23 -8.71
C GLY A 300 1.05 -3.45 -9.65
N GLY A 301 1.75 -4.57 -9.47
CA GLY A 301 1.70 -5.67 -10.44
C GLY A 301 1.16 -7.01 -9.96
N ASP A 302 0.96 -7.18 -8.68
CA ASP A 302 0.69 -8.49 -8.09
C ASP A 302 -0.69 -8.58 -7.43
N HIS A 303 -1.68 -7.87 -7.99
CA HIS A 303 -3.06 -7.93 -7.50
C HIS A 303 -3.65 -9.34 -7.61
N SER A 304 -4.44 -9.72 -6.63
CA SER A 304 -5.38 -10.82 -6.82
C SER A 304 -6.56 -10.33 -7.65
N ALA A 305 -7.19 -11.22 -8.42
CA ALA A 305 -8.40 -10.87 -9.19
C ALA A 305 -9.51 -10.28 -8.31
N THR A 306 -9.58 -10.68 -7.04
CA THR A 306 -10.55 -10.13 -6.07
C THR A 306 -10.23 -8.68 -5.70
N GLU A 307 -8.95 -8.37 -5.52
CA GLU A 307 -8.51 -7.01 -5.22
C GLU A 307 -8.68 -6.08 -6.41
N ASP A 308 -8.39 -6.57 -7.64
CA ASP A 308 -8.62 -5.83 -8.89
C ASP A 308 -10.08 -5.40 -9.05
N ILE A 309 -11.04 -6.32 -8.82
CA ILE A 309 -12.47 -6.00 -8.88
C ILE A 309 -12.84 -4.95 -7.84
N TRP A 310 -12.27 -5.04 -6.65
CA TRP A 310 -12.51 -4.06 -5.59
C TRP A 310 -12.01 -2.67 -5.97
N HIS A 311 -10.78 -2.57 -6.50
CA HIS A 311 -10.19 -1.33 -7.01
C HIS A 311 -11.03 -0.68 -8.10
N MET A 312 -11.45 -1.47 -9.09
CA MET A 312 -12.31 -1.01 -10.18
C MET A 312 -13.60 -0.39 -9.68
N ASN A 313 -14.26 -1.05 -8.72
CA ASN A 313 -15.49 -0.53 -8.14
C ASN A 313 -15.24 0.77 -7.36
N TYR A 314 -14.13 0.84 -6.64
CA TYR A 314 -13.76 2.00 -5.83
C TYR A 314 -13.43 3.23 -6.69
N PHE A 315 -12.72 3.03 -7.79
CA PHE A 315 -12.47 4.10 -8.77
C PHE A 315 -13.77 4.55 -9.45
N ASN A 316 -14.63 3.62 -9.84
CA ASN A 316 -15.92 3.94 -10.42
C ASN A 316 -16.81 4.72 -9.43
N ASP A 317 -16.82 4.35 -8.15
CA ASP A 317 -17.54 5.08 -7.10
C ASP A 317 -17.06 6.53 -7.00
N TRP A 318 -15.74 6.76 -7.10
CA TRP A 318 -15.17 8.11 -7.12
C TRP A 318 -15.58 8.90 -8.35
N PHE A 319 -15.52 8.29 -9.56
CA PHE A 319 -16.01 8.89 -10.79
C PHE A 319 -17.48 9.30 -10.67
N PHE A 320 -18.34 8.39 -10.22
CA PHE A 320 -19.78 8.65 -10.10
C PHE A 320 -20.09 9.74 -9.08
N HIS A 321 -19.38 9.75 -7.97
CA HIS A 321 -19.57 10.77 -6.96
C HIS A 321 -19.21 12.17 -7.49
N TRP A 322 -18.02 12.33 -8.06
CA TRP A 322 -17.52 13.66 -8.42
C TRP A 322 -17.91 14.12 -9.82
N LEU A 323 -17.91 13.25 -10.82
CA LEU A 323 -18.23 13.67 -12.19
C LEU A 323 -19.74 13.71 -12.44
N PHE A 324 -20.53 12.91 -11.72
CA PHE A 324 -21.97 12.80 -11.93
C PHE A 324 -22.83 13.20 -10.72
N GLY A 325 -22.23 13.56 -9.59
CA GLY A 325 -22.94 14.07 -8.41
C GLY A 325 -23.71 13.01 -7.63
N ILE A 326 -23.30 11.71 -7.71
CA ILE A 326 -23.99 10.62 -7.03
C ILE A 326 -23.48 10.49 -5.60
N ASP A 327 -24.38 10.63 -4.64
CA ASP A 327 -24.05 10.29 -3.25
C ASP A 327 -24.04 8.75 -3.06
N ASN A 328 -22.87 8.16 -3.10
CA ASN A 328 -22.63 6.72 -2.95
C ASN A 328 -21.96 6.35 -1.62
N GLY A 329 -21.79 7.34 -0.73
CA GLY A 329 -21.20 7.11 0.58
C GLY A 329 -19.68 6.90 0.61
N ILE A 330 -18.97 7.15 -0.51
CA ILE A 330 -17.51 6.93 -0.59
C ILE A 330 -16.71 7.76 0.43
N LEU A 331 -17.26 8.87 0.90
CA LEU A 331 -16.63 9.73 1.90
C LEU A 331 -16.93 9.34 3.35
N ASN A 332 -17.83 8.39 3.60
CA ASN A 332 -18.25 8.02 4.97
C ASN A 332 -17.14 7.33 5.77
N LYS A 333 -16.28 6.59 5.08
CA LYS A 333 -15.12 5.89 5.66
C LYS A 333 -13.91 6.07 4.76
N PRO A 334 -13.25 7.21 4.83
CA PRO A 334 -12.23 7.60 3.86
C PRO A 334 -10.91 6.82 3.99
N TYR A 335 -10.70 6.06 5.07
CA TYR A 335 -9.50 5.27 5.29
C TYR A 335 -9.80 3.80 5.00
N GLN A 336 -9.64 3.38 3.76
CA GLN A 336 -9.83 1.99 3.31
C GLN A 336 -8.49 1.27 3.24
N PHE A 337 -8.45 0.01 3.61
CA PHE A 337 -7.22 -0.77 3.53
C PHE A 337 -7.48 -2.28 3.50
N ALA A 338 -6.51 -3.02 2.98
CA ALA A 338 -6.47 -4.47 3.06
C ALA A 338 -5.51 -4.91 4.18
N SER A 339 -5.97 -5.71 5.12
CA SER A 339 -5.11 -6.36 6.11
C SER A 339 -4.69 -7.73 5.60
N THR A 340 -3.39 -7.96 5.45
CA THR A 340 -2.87 -9.28 5.08
C THR A 340 -3.06 -10.28 6.22
N THR A 341 -3.25 -11.54 5.90
CA THR A 341 -3.46 -12.62 6.86
C THR A 341 -3.02 -13.98 6.29
N LEU A 342 -2.90 -14.97 7.13
CA LEU A 342 -2.71 -16.36 6.72
C LEU A 342 -4.06 -16.98 6.23
N PRO A 343 -4.02 -17.96 5.30
CA PRO A 343 -2.82 -18.57 4.71
C PRO A 343 -2.16 -17.68 3.65
N TYR A 344 -0.84 -17.87 3.48
CA TYR A 344 -0.10 -17.31 2.37
C TYR A 344 -0.25 -18.24 1.16
N LEU A 345 -0.98 -17.79 0.15
CA LEU A 345 -1.22 -18.55 -1.07
C LEU A 345 -0.15 -18.17 -2.09
N VAL A 346 0.47 -19.15 -2.70
CA VAL A 346 1.58 -19.05 -3.68
C VAL A 346 1.94 -17.61 -4.08
N ASN A 347 2.92 -17.02 -3.39
CA ASN A 347 3.40 -15.64 -3.57
C ASN A 347 2.38 -14.51 -3.29
N LYS A 348 1.24 -14.81 -2.66
CA LYS A 348 0.20 -13.82 -2.35
C LYS A 348 -0.36 -14.02 -0.95
N TRP A 349 -0.48 -12.93 -0.20
CA TRP A 349 -1.19 -12.93 1.05
C TRP A 349 -2.69 -13.10 0.83
N SER A 350 -3.34 -13.87 1.69
CA SER A 350 -4.76 -13.67 1.93
C SER A 350 -4.95 -12.32 2.61
N PHE A 351 -6.06 -11.65 2.36
CA PHE A 351 -6.33 -10.34 2.93
C PHE A 351 -7.82 -10.15 3.23
N VAL A 352 -8.08 -9.17 4.08
CA VAL A 352 -9.41 -8.73 4.47
C VAL A 352 -9.50 -7.23 4.28
N HIS A 353 -10.50 -6.77 3.52
CA HIS A 353 -10.81 -5.35 3.43
C HIS A 353 -11.38 -4.81 4.74
N ASP A 354 -10.92 -3.64 5.13
CA ASP A 354 -11.39 -2.92 6.30
C ASP A 354 -11.46 -1.41 6.01
N SER A 355 -12.15 -0.67 6.87
CA SER A 355 -12.34 0.76 6.67
C SER A 355 -12.56 1.50 7.99
N LEU A 356 -12.04 2.72 8.07
CA LEU A 356 -12.17 3.60 9.23
C LEU A 356 -12.74 4.96 8.82
N ALA A 357 -13.52 5.55 9.72
CA ALA A 357 -14.00 6.93 9.59
C ALA A 357 -13.01 7.95 10.17
N VAL A 358 -11.97 7.50 10.85
CA VAL A 358 -10.98 8.33 11.55
C VAL A 358 -9.55 7.90 11.20
N PRO A 359 -8.55 8.79 11.35
CA PRO A 359 -7.16 8.47 11.06
C PRO A 359 -6.63 7.23 11.81
N TYR A 360 -5.71 6.50 11.21
CA TYR A 360 -5.08 5.30 11.78
C TYR A 360 -4.51 5.55 13.18
N SER A 361 -3.87 6.71 13.39
CA SER A 361 -3.26 7.08 14.68
C SER A 361 -4.26 7.22 15.83
N VAL A 362 -5.55 7.43 15.54
CA VAL A 362 -6.60 7.56 16.56
C VAL A 362 -7.00 6.20 17.14
N VAL A 363 -6.90 5.15 16.33
CA VAL A 363 -7.39 3.81 16.69
C VAL A 363 -6.27 2.84 17.06
N THR A 364 -5.00 3.22 16.89
CA THR A 364 -3.86 2.34 17.15
C THR A 364 -3.18 2.64 18.46
N THR A 365 -2.69 1.59 19.11
CA THR A 365 -1.78 1.63 20.26
C THR A 365 -0.54 0.81 19.96
N ASN A 366 0.58 1.08 20.64
CA ASN A 366 1.83 0.39 20.35
C ASN A 366 1.97 -0.92 21.10
N LEU A 367 2.11 -2.01 20.38
CA LEU A 367 2.59 -3.29 20.91
C LEU A 367 4.12 -3.26 20.92
N ARG A 368 4.72 -3.10 22.10
CA ARG A 368 6.17 -2.95 22.25
C ARG A 368 6.85 -4.25 22.58
N PHE A 369 7.94 -4.55 21.84
CA PHE A 369 8.86 -5.63 22.15
C PHE A 369 10.29 -5.14 22.25
N TYR A 370 10.95 -5.49 23.36
CA TYR A 370 12.38 -5.24 23.58
C TYR A 370 13.23 -6.39 23.07
N PHE A 371 14.37 -6.05 22.48
CA PHE A 371 15.40 -7.04 22.13
C PHE A 371 16.11 -7.51 23.39
N ASN A 372 16.03 -8.81 23.67
CA ASN A 372 16.56 -9.43 24.86
C ASN A 372 17.64 -10.49 24.54
N PRO A 373 18.52 -10.83 25.50
CA PRO A 373 19.50 -11.89 25.32
C PRO A 373 18.90 -13.22 24.85
N ASN A 374 19.74 -14.06 24.21
CA ASN A 374 19.36 -15.38 23.69
C ASN A 374 18.27 -15.32 22.61
N GLY A 375 18.23 -14.23 21.80
CA GLY A 375 17.32 -14.12 20.69
C GLY A 375 15.84 -14.00 21.08
N ARG A 376 15.53 -13.36 22.20
CA ARG A 376 14.15 -13.22 22.71
C ARG A 376 13.60 -11.82 22.45
N LEU A 377 12.32 -11.75 22.07
CA LEU A 377 11.51 -10.54 22.12
C LEU A 377 10.59 -10.61 23.33
N LYS A 378 10.58 -9.57 24.17
CA LYS A 378 9.76 -9.51 25.39
C LYS A 378 9.10 -8.14 25.56
N SER A 379 7.96 -8.08 26.23
CA SER A 379 7.28 -6.84 26.59
C SER A 379 8.06 -6.01 27.64
N THR A 380 9.01 -6.64 28.34
CA THR A 380 9.88 -5.99 29.32
C THR A 380 11.32 -5.85 28.82
N PRO A 381 12.01 -4.76 29.15
CA PRO A 381 13.39 -4.56 28.74
C PRO A 381 14.32 -5.63 29.35
N GLY A 382 15.39 -5.92 28.63
CA GLY A 382 16.48 -6.75 29.11
C GLY A 382 17.17 -6.14 30.33
N PRO A 383 18.02 -6.93 31.03
CA PRO A 383 18.68 -6.50 32.26
C PRO A 383 19.56 -5.26 32.01
N THR A 384 19.60 -4.36 33.00
CA THR A 384 20.33 -3.07 32.92
C THR A 384 21.84 -3.22 32.74
N LYS A 385 22.45 -4.33 33.12
CA LYS A 385 23.83 -4.67 32.74
C LYS A 385 23.82 -5.23 31.34
N SER A 386 24.22 -4.38 30.41
CA SER A 386 24.06 -4.46 28.98
C SER A 386 24.61 -5.76 28.35
N GLY A 387 23.70 -6.69 28.08
CA GLY A 387 23.91 -7.63 26.99
C GLY A 387 24.08 -6.88 25.66
N ARG A 388 24.77 -7.48 24.73
CA ARG A 388 24.91 -6.96 23.37
C ARG A 388 25.02 -8.15 22.42
N ASP A 389 24.42 -7.99 21.25
CA ASP A 389 24.64 -8.90 20.13
C ASP A 389 25.49 -8.22 19.06
N ILE A 390 26.21 -9.01 18.27
CA ILE A 390 27.14 -8.53 17.26
C ILE A 390 26.73 -9.07 15.90
N LEU A 391 26.35 -8.16 15.02
CA LEU A 391 26.17 -8.45 13.61
C LEU A 391 27.49 -8.19 12.87
N TYR A 392 28.08 -9.24 12.32
CA TYR A 392 29.32 -9.13 11.56
C TYR A 392 29.04 -8.70 10.13
N ASN A 393 29.68 -7.63 9.67
CA ASN A 393 29.75 -7.28 8.26
C ASN A 393 31.10 -7.70 7.72
N ARG A 394 31.14 -8.84 7.01
CA ARG A 394 32.37 -9.42 6.47
C ARG A 394 32.42 -9.24 4.96
N VAL A 395 33.22 -8.26 4.55
CA VAL A 395 33.36 -7.83 3.15
C VAL A 395 34.81 -7.92 2.73
N ARG A 396 35.10 -8.38 1.51
CA ARG A 396 36.46 -8.54 0.96
C ARG A 396 36.52 -8.02 -0.47
N ASN A 397 37.15 -6.87 -0.66
CA ASN A 397 37.50 -6.31 -1.98
C ASN A 397 36.39 -6.47 -3.04
N ILE A 398 35.24 -5.91 -2.80
CA ILE A 398 34.12 -5.79 -3.73
C ILE A 398 33.72 -4.33 -3.83
N THR A 399 33.46 -3.85 -5.05
CA THR A 399 32.90 -2.53 -5.32
C THR A 399 31.38 -2.63 -5.46
N MET A 400 30.66 -1.51 -5.30
CA MET A 400 29.21 -1.47 -5.49
C MET A 400 28.84 -1.85 -6.92
N GLN A 401 29.55 -1.34 -7.93
CA GLN A 401 29.36 -1.69 -9.34
C GLN A 401 29.42 -3.21 -9.52
N ARG A 402 30.46 -3.87 -9.00
CA ARG A 402 30.64 -5.32 -9.16
C ARG A 402 29.56 -6.10 -8.40
N ALA A 403 29.09 -5.61 -7.26
CA ALA A 403 28.02 -6.23 -6.51
C ALA A 403 26.70 -6.18 -7.30
N VAL A 404 26.39 -5.05 -7.91
CA VAL A 404 25.20 -4.85 -8.75
C VAL A 404 25.28 -5.67 -10.04
N ASP A 405 26.45 -5.71 -10.74
CA ASP A 405 26.66 -6.54 -11.94
C ASP A 405 26.40 -8.02 -11.67
N GLU A 406 26.74 -8.50 -10.48
CA GLU A 406 26.44 -9.85 -10.01
C GLU A 406 25.01 -9.97 -9.48
N GLU A 407 24.22 -8.89 -9.50
CA GLU A 407 22.87 -8.80 -8.93
C GLU A 407 22.77 -9.34 -7.51
N PHE A 408 23.85 -9.23 -6.72
CA PHE A 408 23.99 -9.77 -5.35
C PHE A 408 23.70 -11.28 -5.22
N LYS A 409 23.75 -12.04 -6.31
CA LYS A 409 23.43 -13.47 -6.36
C LYS A 409 24.61 -14.32 -6.84
N GLY A 410 25.52 -13.74 -7.61
CA GLY A 410 26.62 -14.46 -8.24
C GLY A 410 27.62 -15.02 -7.25
N SER A 411 28.39 -16.02 -7.70
CA SER A 411 29.43 -16.69 -6.88
C SER A 411 30.53 -15.73 -6.44
N TYR A 412 30.79 -14.68 -7.22
CA TYR A 412 31.76 -13.63 -6.88
C TYR A 412 31.30 -12.84 -5.66
N PHE A 413 30.05 -12.33 -5.65
CA PHE A 413 29.48 -11.62 -4.52
C PHE A 413 29.47 -12.49 -3.26
N ASN A 414 28.92 -13.71 -3.34
CA ASN A 414 28.79 -14.62 -2.19
C ASN A 414 30.12 -15.00 -1.54
N ARG A 415 31.22 -15.02 -2.30
CA ARG A 415 32.58 -15.24 -1.74
C ARG A 415 33.15 -13.99 -1.07
N ARG A 416 32.72 -12.80 -1.50
CA ARG A 416 33.25 -11.50 -1.06
C ARG A 416 32.43 -10.86 0.05
N PHE A 417 31.11 -11.12 0.08
CA PHE A 417 30.19 -10.64 1.09
C PHE A 417 29.54 -11.80 1.82
N LYS A 418 29.58 -11.80 3.16
CA LYS A 418 28.94 -12.85 3.95
C LYS A 418 27.69 -12.32 4.63
N LYS A 419 26.52 -12.85 4.23
CA LYS A 419 25.27 -12.59 4.93
C LYS A 419 25.38 -13.05 6.39
N ALA A 420 24.94 -12.23 7.31
CA ALA A 420 24.90 -12.49 8.73
C ALA A 420 23.51 -12.12 9.27
N GLU A 421 23.03 -12.87 10.26
CA GLU A 421 21.70 -12.69 10.84
C GLU A 421 21.74 -12.86 12.36
N LEU A 422 20.98 -12.00 13.06
CA LEU A 422 20.60 -12.17 14.45
C LEU A 422 19.08 -12.30 14.50
N LYS A 423 18.56 -13.27 15.23
CA LYS A 423 17.13 -13.60 15.26
C LYS A 423 16.56 -13.39 16.65
N TYR A 424 15.42 -12.72 16.74
CA TYR A 424 14.71 -12.46 17.98
C TYR A 424 13.26 -12.92 17.82
N VAL A 425 12.77 -13.74 18.75
CA VAL A 425 11.44 -14.37 18.66
C VAL A 425 10.64 -14.11 19.93
N SER A 426 9.38 -13.72 19.78
CA SER A 426 8.45 -13.55 20.91
C SER A 426 8.02 -14.88 21.50
N ASP A 427 7.42 -14.85 22.69
CA ASP A 427 6.55 -15.91 23.15
C ASP A 427 5.33 -16.02 22.21
N PRO A 428 4.56 -17.12 22.22
CA PRO A 428 3.31 -17.20 21.49
C PRO A 428 2.40 -16.03 21.84
N LEU A 429 1.77 -15.43 20.85
CA LEU A 429 0.86 -14.31 21.05
C LEU A 429 -0.38 -14.80 21.80
N PRO A 430 -0.76 -14.17 22.92
CA PRO A 430 -1.93 -14.59 23.69
C PRO A 430 -3.24 -14.30 22.96
N TYR A 431 -3.24 -13.31 22.04
CA TYR A 431 -4.41 -12.87 21.27
C TYR A 431 -4.02 -12.62 19.82
N SER A 432 -5.01 -12.58 18.93
CA SER A 432 -4.81 -12.05 17.58
C SER A 432 -4.70 -10.53 17.64
N TYR A 433 -3.71 -9.97 16.94
CA TYR A 433 -3.47 -8.53 16.87
C TYR A 433 -3.58 -8.04 15.44
N LYS A 434 -4.39 -7.01 15.20
CA LYS A 434 -4.44 -6.34 13.90
C LYS A 434 -3.42 -5.19 13.89
N TRP A 435 -2.30 -5.40 13.24
CA TRP A 435 -1.35 -4.35 12.94
C TRP A 435 -1.94 -3.38 11.91
N LEU A 436 -1.80 -2.08 12.12
CA LEU A 436 -2.13 -1.04 11.16
C LEU A 436 -1.22 0.16 11.33
N GLY A 437 -0.36 0.41 10.36
CA GLY A 437 0.53 1.57 10.33
C GLY A 437 2.02 1.22 10.32
N THR A 438 2.85 2.16 10.73
CA THR A 438 4.29 2.11 10.55
C THR A 438 4.99 1.59 11.80
N PRO A 439 5.79 0.52 11.70
CA PRO A 439 6.60 0.05 12.82
C PRO A 439 7.74 1.04 13.09
N ILE A 440 8.08 1.20 14.36
CA ILE A 440 9.15 2.08 14.79
C ILE A 440 10.18 1.27 15.55
N ILE A 441 11.45 1.41 15.18
CA ILE A 441 12.56 0.84 15.94
C ILE A 441 13.29 1.96 16.68
N ASN A 442 13.47 1.77 17.96
CA ASN A 442 14.45 2.48 18.76
C ASN A 442 15.63 1.55 19.04
N MET A 443 16.84 1.99 18.76
CA MET A 443 18.02 1.14 18.81
C MET A 443 19.21 1.88 19.42
N GLN A 444 19.82 1.29 20.45
CA GLN A 444 21.13 1.71 20.92
C GLN A 444 22.20 0.82 20.28
N TYR A 445 23.17 1.45 19.61
CA TYR A 445 24.15 0.73 18.81
C TYR A 445 25.55 1.33 18.91
N LYS A 446 26.52 0.54 18.44
CA LYS A 446 27.91 0.90 18.24
C LYS A 446 28.48 0.09 17.08
N SER A 447 29.38 0.66 16.28
CA SER A 447 30.02 -0.06 15.17
C SER A 447 31.55 0.12 15.18
N THR A 448 32.25 -0.83 14.58
CA THR A 448 33.66 -0.68 14.22
C THR A 448 33.83 -0.23 12.76
N CYS A 449 32.75 -0.11 11.99
CA CYS A 449 32.79 0.55 10.70
C CYS A 449 33.03 2.05 10.90
N ASN A 450 33.56 2.70 9.88
CA ASN A 450 33.68 4.16 9.86
C ASN A 450 32.81 4.70 8.72
N VAL A 451 32.22 5.87 8.92
CA VAL A 451 31.35 6.59 7.96
C VAL A 451 30.00 5.95 7.79
N PHE A 452 29.91 4.66 7.46
CA PHE A 452 28.64 3.94 7.26
C PHE A 452 28.52 2.72 8.17
N CYS A 453 27.37 2.56 8.83
CA CYS A 453 26.96 1.30 9.42
C CYS A 453 25.47 1.07 9.19
N GLN A 454 25.08 -0.18 8.85
CA GLN A 454 23.74 -0.53 8.42
C GLN A 454 23.14 -1.62 9.30
N TYR A 455 21.85 -1.47 9.55
CA TYR A 455 21.00 -2.38 10.32
C TYR A 455 19.69 -2.57 9.57
N ASN A 456 19.42 -3.80 9.09
CA ASN A 456 18.20 -4.13 8.39
C ASN A 456 17.39 -5.10 9.25
N PHE A 457 16.17 -4.74 9.59
CA PHE A 457 15.26 -5.55 10.38
C PHE A 457 14.15 -6.08 9.47
N GLN A 458 13.98 -7.38 9.47
CA GLN A 458 12.90 -8.07 8.76
C GLN A 458 11.91 -8.61 9.79
N ILE A 459 10.62 -8.40 9.55
CA ILE A 459 9.53 -8.77 10.45
C ILE A 459 8.78 -9.95 9.86
N TYR A 460 8.62 -11.01 10.65
CA TYR A 460 7.96 -12.26 10.28
C TYR A 460 6.86 -12.62 11.26
N GLU A 461 5.83 -13.29 10.77
CA GLU A 461 4.96 -14.14 11.57
C GLU A 461 5.46 -15.59 11.49
N VAL A 462 5.47 -16.29 12.63
CA VAL A 462 5.89 -17.68 12.73
C VAL A 462 4.75 -18.50 13.32
N THR A 463 4.30 -19.50 12.60
CA THR A 463 3.26 -20.43 13.02
C THR A 463 3.77 -21.47 14.02
N PRO A 464 2.89 -22.16 14.78
CA PRO A 464 3.31 -23.16 15.77
C PRO A 464 4.13 -24.32 15.19
N ASP A 465 3.97 -24.66 13.91
CA ASP A 465 4.78 -25.65 13.19
C ASP A 465 6.16 -25.15 12.76
N GLY A 466 6.46 -23.87 13.02
CA GLY A 466 7.73 -23.24 12.70
C GLY A 466 7.82 -22.62 11.31
N THR A 467 6.74 -22.59 10.54
CA THR A 467 6.72 -21.94 9.23
C THR A 467 6.82 -20.43 9.40
N GLU A 468 7.68 -19.78 8.62
CA GLU A 468 7.99 -18.35 8.71
C GLU A 468 7.45 -17.59 7.50
N TYR A 469 6.69 -16.53 7.77
CA TYR A 469 6.09 -15.66 6.75
C TYR A 469 6.64 -14.24 6.89
N PHE A 470 7.35 -13.77 5.87
CA PHE A 470 7.88 -12.41 5.84
C PHE A 470 6.74 -11.41 5.66
N ILE A 471 6.66 -10.40 6.54
CA ILE A 471 5.60 -9.38 6.49
C ILE A 471 6.14 -8.07 5.89
N THR A 472 7.13 -7.47 6.54
CA THR A 472 7.71 -6.19 6.13
C THR A 472 9.09 -5.98 6.76
N ARG A 473 9.66 -4.78 6.58
CA ARG A 473 11.03 -4.45 6.97
C ARG A 473 11.18 -3.05 7.55
N VAL A 474 12.30 -2.85 8.23
CA VAL A 474 12.77 -1.53 8.69
C VAL A 474 14.26 -1.44 8.43
N ASN A 475 14.68 -0.51 7.58
CA ASN A 475 16.08 -0.34 7.22
C ASN A 475 16.63 0.95 7.84
N TYR A 476 17.89 0.93 8.25
CA TYR A 476 18.60 2.07 8.79
C TYR A 476 20.07 2.04 8.41
N THR A 477 20.59 3.12 7.84
CA THR A 477 22.02 3.31 7.61
C THR A 477 22.47 4.64 8.21
N ASP A 478 23.31 4.59 9.23
CA ASP A 478 23.99 5.79 9.72
C ASP A 478 25.14 6.14 8.78
N ARG A 479 25.01 7.27 8.08
CA ARG A 479 25.96 7.73 7.05
C ARG A 479 26.99 8.71 7.55
N ASN A 480 26.86 9.15 8.78
CA ASN A 480 27.79 10.05 9.47
C ASN A 480 28.34 9.40 10.72
N TYR A 481 28.49 8.07 10.68
CA TYR A 481 28.93 7.33 11.83
C TYR A 481 30.41 7.54 12.13
N VAL A 482 30.71 7.90 13.36
CA VAL A 482 32.10 7.99 13.87
C VAL A 482 32.40 6.65 14.56
N GLN A 483 33.44 5.99 14.08
CA GLN A 483 33.85 4.66 14.56
C GLN A 483 33.95 4.61 16.09
N GLY A 484 33.31 3.59 16.65
CA GLY A 484 33.40 3.33 18.09
C GLY A 484 32.48 4.19 18.96
N THR A 485 31.75 5.16 18.42
CA THR A 485 30.78 5.94 19.19
C THR A 485 29.52 5.12 19.51
N LYS A 486 28.96 5.33 20.69
CA LYS A 486 27.69 4.75 21.09
C LYS A 486 26.58 5.73 20.75
N ARG A 487 25.60 5.30 19.96
CA ARG A 487 24.48 6.13 19.49
C ARG A 487 23.14 5.50 19.82
N ILE A 488 22.10 6.31 19.79
CA ILE A 488 20.71 5.89 19.80
C ILE A 488 20.07 6.43 18.52
N ALA A 489 19.36 5.59 17.80
CA ALA A 489 18.54 5.97 16.65
C ALA A 489 17.09 5.55 16.88
N ASN A 490 16.17 6.40 16.42
CA ASN A 490 14.74 6.12 16.35
C ASN A 490 14.33 6.31 14.89
N PHE A 491 13.77 5.29 14.28
CA PHE A 491 13.45 5.31 12.84
C PHE A 491 12.21 4.49 12.53
N ARG A 492 11.51 4.94 11.50
CA ARG A 492 10.26 4.37 11.00
C ARG A 492 10.56 3.35 9.92
N GLY A 493 9.77 2.29 9.87
CA GLY A 493 9.86 1.27 8.84
C GLY A 493 8.87 1.46 7.69
N GLN A 494 8.76 0.42 6.89
CA GLN A 494 7.72 0.34 5.87
C GLN A 494 6.38 0.04 6.55
N ALA A 495 5.38 0.89 6.34
CA ALA A 495 4.05 0.71 6.92
C ALA A 495 3.39 -0.58 6.41
N HIS A 496 2.55 -1.17 7.24
CA HIS A 496 1.83 -2.40 6.91
C HIS A 496 0.51 -2.52 7.65
N SER A 497 -0.37 -3.39 7.14
CA SER A 497 -1.50 -3.92 7.89
C SER A 497 -1.52 -5.44 7.82
N HIS A 498 -1.52 -6.07 8.99
CA HIS A 498 -1.43 -7.52 9.11
C HIS A 498 -2.21 -8.05 10.32
N LEU A 499 -2.90 -9.16 10.14
CA LEU A 499 -3.59 -9.84 11.22
C LEU A 499 -2.72 -10.98 11.77
N PHE A 500 -1.95 -10.71 12.82
CA PHE A 500 -1.28 -11.74 13.59
C PHE A 500 -2.29 -12.64 14.29
N GLN A 501 -2.09 -13.95 14.22
CA GLN A 501 -3.00 -14.90 14.85
C GLN A 501 -2.52 -15.30 16.25
N ALA A 502 -3.48 -15.51 17.15
CA ALA A 502 -3.19 -16.06 18.49
C ALA A 502 -2.46 -17.40 18.37
N GLY A 503 -1.47 -17.62 19.24
CA GLY A 503 -0.61 -18.81 19.24
C GLY A 503 0.61 -18.70 18.31
N ASN A 504 0.58 -17.83 17.29
CA ASN A 504 1.75 -17.55 16.46
C ASN A 504 2.77 -16.68 17.19
N ARG A 505 3.93 -16.48 16.62
CA ARG A 505 5.02 -15.67 17.19
C ARG A 505 5.42 -14.57 16.23
N ILE A 506 5.88 -13.45 16.76
CA ILE A 506 6.56 -12.42 15.99
C ILE A 506 8.06 -12.72 16.04
N LYS A 507 8.70 -12.72 14.87
CA LYS A 507 10.14 -12.87 14.73
C LYS A 507 10.72 -11.67 14.04
N ILE A 508 11.80 -11.13 14.59
CA ILE A 508 12.60 -10.06 13.99
C ILE A 508 13.97 -10.62 13.62
N VAL A 509 14.37 -10.45 12.37
CA VAL A 509 15.70 -10.80 11.88
C VAL A 509 16.48 -9.51 11.63
N LEU A 510 17.55 -9.28 12.38
CA LEU A 510 18.51 -8.21 12.09
C LEU A 510 19.60 -8.77 11.17
N THR A 511 19.76 -8.18 9.98
CA THR A 511 20.70 -8.65 8.96
C THR A 511 21.53 -7.53 8.36
N ASN A 512 22.72 -7.87 7.84
CA ASN A 512 23.59 -6.96 7.09
C ASN A 512 23.25 -6.92 5.58
N LEU A 513 22.38 -7.84 5.11
CA LEU A 513 21.94 -7.92 3.72
C LEU A 513 20.43 -8.19 3.70
N ASP A 514 19.64 -7.23 3.28
CA ASP A 514 18.18 -7.35 3.27
C ASP A 514 17.67 -8.10 2.04
N THR A 515 17.84 -9.42 2.08
CA THR A 515 17.29 -10.35 1.09
C THR A 515 16.20 -11.20 1.71
N THR A 516 15.11 -11.43 0.98
CA THR A 516 14.01 -12.31 1.39
C THR A 516 13.86 -13.50 0.43
N PRO A 517 13.61 -14.72 0.93
CA PRO A 517 13.50 -15.92 0.09
C PRO A 517 12.28 -15.90 -0.85
N THR A 518 11.23 -15.18 -0.45
CA THR A 518 9.90 -15.23 -1.08
C THR A 518 9.66 -14.06 -2.04
N ASP A 519 10.69 -13.29 -2.36
CA ASP A 519 10.52 -12.12 -3.22
C ASP A 519 10.52 -12.54 -4.69
N SER A 520 9.37 -13.02 -5.15
CA SER A 520 9.09 -13.37 -6.55
C SER A 520 8.30 -12.31 -7.29
N SER A 521 8.10 -11.13 -6.66
CA SER A 521 7.39 -10.03 -7.31
C SER A 521 8.15 -9.50 -8.51
N PHE A 522 7.42 -8.88 -9.40
CA PHE A 522 7.87 -8.33 -10.69
C PHE A 522 9.17 -7.51 -10.63
N LEU A 523 9.39 -6.77 -9.57
CA LEU A 523 10.66 -6.12 -9.28
C LEU A 523 11.33 -6.86 -8.13
N ALA A 524 11.82 -8.07 -8.40
CA ALA A 524 12.61 -8.83 -7.44
C ALA A 524 13.93 -8.08 -7.12
N THR A 525 13.80 -6.89 -6.52
CA THR A 525 14.94 -6.17 -5.96
C THR A 525 15.39 -6.90 -4.70
N ASN A 526 16.28 -7.81 -4.88
CA ASN A 526 16.84 -8.62 -3.81
C ASN A 526 18.38 -8.53 -3.85
N PRO A 527 19.00 -7.66 -3.05
CA PRO A 527 18.50 -7.03 -1.81
C PRO A 527 17.54 -5.86 -2.05
N PHE A 528 16.73 -5.56 -1.03
CA PHE A 528 15.81 -4.42 -1.06
C PHE A 528 16.53 -3.07 -0.98
N VAL A 529 17.55 -2.98 -0.12
CA VAL A 529 18.45 -1.83 0.00
C VAL A 529 19.87 -2.24 -0.31
N LEU A 530 20.63 -1.34 -0.89
CA LEU A 530 22.05 -1.54 -1.16
C LEU A 530 22.82 -1.80 0.14
N PRO A 531 23.65 -2.86 0.22
CA PRO A 531 24.41 -3.16 1.43
C PRO A 531 25.57 -2.20 1.61
N VAL A 532 26.00 -1.97 2.85
CA VAL A 532 27.23 -1.26 3.17
C VAL A 532 28.42 -2.21 2.96
N LEU A 533 29.32 -1.88 2.02
CA LEU A 533 30.47 -2.70 1.65
C LEU A 533 31.72 -2.40 2.51
N ILE A 534 31.52 -2.10 3.79
CA ILE A 534 32.58 -1.83 4.77
C ILE A 534 32.69 -2.96 5.77
N ASN A 535 33.90 -3.53 5.90
CA ASN A 535 34.17 -4.61 6.84
C ASN A 535 34.09 -4.11 8.30
N GLY A 536 33.34 -4.82 9.16
CA GLY A 536 33.20 -4.40 10.54
C GLY A 536 32.25 -5.23 11.39
N ARG A 537 32.00 -4.73 12.60
CA ARG A 537 31.10 -5.32 13.60
C ARG A 537 30.09 -4.28 14.04
N ASN A 538 28.83 -4.57 13.85
CA ASN A 538 27.70 -3.75 14.27
C ASN A 538 27.11 -4.34 15.56
N LEU A 539 27.14 -3.60 16.64
CA LEU A 539 26.68 -4.01 17.97
C LEU A 539 25.30 -3.45 18.23
N LEU A 540 24.37 -4.31 18.64
CA LEU A 540 23.08 -3.93 19.19
C LEU A 540 23.11 -4.13 20.70
N PHE A 541 22.82 -3.08 21.48
CA PHE A 541 22.70 -3.16 22.93
C PHE A 541 21.30 -3.64 23.34
N LEU A 542 21.23 -4.68 24.17
CA LEU A 542 19.99 -5.31 24.59
C LEU A 542 19.51 -4.70 25.93
N ASN A 543 18.89 -3.52 25.85
CA ASN A 543 18.43 -2.78 27.02
C ASN A 543 17.15 -1.98 26.72
N LYS A 544 16.72 -1.13 27.66
CA LYS A 544 15.49 -0.33 27.53
C LYS A 544 15.45 0.62 26.31
N ASN A 545 16.58 0.88 25.67
CA ASN A 545 16.68 1.73 24.47
C ASN A 545 16.70 0.93 23.16
N SER A 546 16.45 -0.38 23.20
CA SER A 546 16.42 -1.21 22.00
C SER A 546 15.12 -2.02 21.97
N TYR A 547 14.17 -1.54 21.19
CA TYR A 547 12.82 -2.11 21.05
C TYR A 547 12.22 -1.82 19.69
N ILE A 548 11.18 -2.56 19.36
CA ILE A 548 10.29 -2.28 18.25
C ILE A 548 8.89 -1.98 18.78
N ASP A 549 8.26 -0.94 18.23
CA ASP A 549 6.85 -0.62 18.40
C ASP A 549 6.10 -0.99 17.12
N ILE A 550 5.08 -1.81 17.27
CA ILE A 550 4.15 -2.21 16.20
C ILE A 550 2.79 -1.60 16.53
N PRO A 551 2.26 -0.66 15.73
CA PRO A 551 0.94 -0.09 15.99
C PRO A 551 -0.16 -1.12 15.72
N VAL A 552 -1.05 -1.36 16.70
CA VAL A 552 -2.14 -2.34 16.60
C VAL A 552 -3.48 -1.70 16.95
N ILE A 553 -4.55 -2.16 16.32
CA ILE A 553 -5.92 -1.75 16.63
C ILE A 553 -6.46 -2.62 17.76
N GLY A 554 -7.12 -1.98 18.71
CA GLY A 554 -7.96 -2.66 19.68
C GLY A 554 -7.20 -3.65 20.59
N MET A 555 -6.08 -3.19 21.19
CA MET A 555 -5.50 -3.96 22.31
C MET A 555 -6.59 -4.21 23.34
N PRO A 556 -6.80 -5.45 23.80
CA PRO A 556 -7.55 -5.67 25.03
C PRO A 556 -6.93 -4.80 26.11
N SER A 557 -7.73 -4.07 26.87
CA SER A 557 -7.24 -3.29 28.03
C SER A 557 -6.39 -4.23 28.89
N ALA A 558 -5.07 -4.02 28.90
CA ALA A 558 -4.13 -4.93 29.51
C ALA A 558 -4.26 -4.88 31.04
N GLU A 559 -4.82 -5.94 31.60
CA GLU A 559 -4.29 -6.43 32.89
C GLU A 559 -3.05 -7.29 32.56
N PRO A 560 -1.91 -7.09 33.22
CA PRO A 560 -0.72 -7.89 32.98
C PRO A 560 -0.99 -9.34 33.38
N LEU A 561 -0.80 -10.29 32.46
CA LEU A 561 -0.78 -11.71 32.76
C LEU A 561 0.38 -11.98 33.73
N THR A 562 0.09 -12.07 35.00
CA THR A 562 0.94 -12.77 35.97
C THR A 562 0.86 -14.26 35.64
N ALA A 563 1.99 -14.96 35.73
CA ALA A 563 2.19 -16.34 35.28
C ALA A 563 1.42 -17.42 36.11
N ASP A 564 0.33 -17.05 36.75
CA ASP A 564 -0.52 -17.95 37.53
C ASP A 564 -2.00 -17.56 37.33
N ASN A 565 -2.59 -17.96 36.17
CA ASN A 565 -4.03 -18.02 36.09
C ASN A 565 -4.51 -19.23 35.31
N LYS A 566 -5.04 -20.18 36.04
CA LYS A 566 -6.03 -21.15 35.60
C LYS A 566 -7.19 -20.36 34.96
N GLY A 567 -7.46 -20.62 33.68
CA GLY A 567 -8.62 -20.27 32.86
C GLY A 567 -9.46 -19.08 33.36
N ASP A 568 -9.26 -17.91 32.74
CA ASP A 568 -10.17 -16.78 32.92
C ASP A 568 -11.57 -17.13 32.39
N VAL A 569 -12.45 -17.23 33.34
CA VAL A 569 -13.86 -17.51 33.13
C VAL A 569 -14.54 -16.19 32.71
N PRO A 570 -15.13 -16.09 31.50
CA PRO A 570 -15.75 -14.85 31.04
C PRO A 570 -16.86 -14.40 32.02
N ALA A 571 -16.79 -13.15 32.44
CA ALA A 571 -17.76 -12.57 33.39
C ALA A 571 -19.09 -12.17 32.74
N ARG A 572 -19.22 -12.21 31.42
CA ARG A 572 -20.42 -11.76 30.68
C ARG A 572 -20.69 -12.63 29.45
N TYR A 573 -21.98 -12.81 29.15
CA TYR A 573 -22.43 -13.36 27.88
C TYR A 573 -22.22 -12.37 26.74
N SER A 574 -21.86 -12.86 25.54
CA SER A 574 -21.82 -12.04 24.33
C SER A 574 -22.05 -12.88 23.08
N LEU A 575 -22.69 -12.28 22.06
CA LEU A 575 -22.76 -12.80 20.71
C LEU A 575 -22.01 -11.84 19.79
N LYS A 576 -21.00 -12.33 19.07
CA LYS A 576 -20.23 -11.50 18.13
C LYS A 576 -20.84 -11.53 16.74
N GLN A 577 -20.53 -10.52 15.95
CA GLN A 577 -20.85 -10.52 14.52
C GLN A 577 -20.14 -11.70 13.85
N ASN A 578 -20.87 -12.44 12.98
CA ASN A 578 -20.26 -13.52 12.20
C ASN A 578 -19.16 -12.98 11.27
N TYR A 579 -18.15 -13.79 11.05
CA TYR A 579 -17.05 -13.43 10.19
C TYR A 579 -16.63 -14.59 9.26
N PRO A 580 -16.46 -14.30 7.94
CA PRO A 580 -16.74 -13.03 7.25
C PRO A 580 -18.22 -12.67 7.22
N ASN A 581 -18.56 -11.38 7.03
CA ASN A 581 -19.90 -10.89 6.76
C ASN A 581 -19.84 -9.62 5.88
N PRO A 582 -20.28 -9.62 4.62
CA PRO A 582 -20.91 -10.74 3.90
C PRO A 582 -20.02 -11.99 3.76
N PHE A 583 -20.64 -13.17 3.55
CA PHE A 583 -19.93 -14.44 3.48
C PHE A 583 -20.36 -15.30 2.27
N ASN A 584 -19.47 -16.22 1.83
CA ASN A 584 -19.70 -17.12 0.69
C ASN A 584 -18.90 -18.44 0.84
N PRO A 585 -19.52 -19.61 0.90
CA PRO A 585 -20.80 -19.87 1.55
C PRO A 585 -20.62 -20.12 3.06
N VAL A 586 -19.40 -19.97 3.60
CA VAL A 586 -19.04 -20.33 4.98
C VAL A 586 -18.72 -19.08 5.81
N THR A 587 -19.20 -19.06 7.05
CA THR A 587 -18.88 -18.04 8.05
C THR A 587 -18.71 -18.65 9.44
N THR A 588 -18.03 -17.96 10.35
CA THR A 588 -17.87 -18.35 11.74
C THR A 588 -18.62 -17.40 12.65
N ILE A 589 -19.38 -17.94 13.59
CA ILE A 589 -20.08 -17.21 14.64
C ILE A 589 -19.35 -17.49 15.96
N ALA A 590 -18.94 -16.42 16.64
CA ALA A 590 -18.30 -16.51 17.94
C ALA A 590 -19.22 -15.96 19.03
N TYR A 591 -19.23 -16.60 20.21
CA TYR A 591 -19.98 -16.15 21.38
C TYR A 591 -19.27 -16.55 22.68
N THR A 592 -19.68 -15.93 23.78
CA THR A 592 -19.10 -16.15 25.10
C THR A 592 -20.19 -16.46 26.10
N LEU A 593 -19.98 -17.48 26.92
CA LEU A 593 -20.87 -17.91 28.01
C LEU A 593 -20.31 -17.53 29.36
N ALA A 594 -21.07 -16.77 30.13
CA ALA A 594 -20.70 -16.38 31.49
C ALA A 594 -20.88 -17.51 32.54
N SER A 595 -21.63 -18.55 32.19
CA SER A 595 -21.79 -19.78 33.01
C SER A 595 -22.08 -20.97 32.12
N THR A 596 -21.76 -22.16 32.60
CA THR A 596 -22.16 -23.43 31.97
C THR A 596 -23.68 -23.54 31.93
N GLY A 597 -24.27 -23.89 30.79
CA GLY A 597 -25.73 -24.02 30.67
C GLY A 597 -26.17 -24.38 29.24
N ASP A 598 -27.48 -24.55 29.07
CA ASP A 598 -28.09 -24.81 27.77
C ASP A 598 -27.85 -23.64 26.83
N VAL A 599 -27.40 -23.96 25.63
CA VAL A 599 -27.18 -23.00 24.53
C VAL A 599 -27.98 -23.40 23.33
N LYS A 600 -28.81 -22.48 22.82
CA LYS A 600 -29.48 -22.64 21.54
C LYS A 600 -29.08 -21.51 20.59
N LEU A 601 -28.37 -21.83 19.49
CA LEU A 601 -27.98 -20.89 18.43
C LEU A 601 -28.66 -21.27 17.14
N VAL A 602 -29.51 -20.39 16.62
CA VAL A 602 -30.41 -20.67 15.49
C VAL A 602 -30.29 -19.59 14.42
N VAL A 603 -30.30 -20.01 13.16
CA VAL A 603 -30.34 -19.14 11.97
C VAL A 603 -31.77 -19.02 11.48
N PHE A 604 -32.16 -17.79 11.10
CA PHE A 604 -33.48 -17.43 10.59
C PHE A 604 -33.38 -16.72 9.23
N ASP A 605 -34.38 -16.87 8.39
CA ASP A 605 -34.56 -16.04 7.19
C ASP A 605 -35.18 -14.67 7.53
N ILE A 606 -35.39 -13.84 6.50
CA ILE A 606 -35.97 -12.48 6.65
C ILE A 606 -37.42 -12.48 7.13
N LEU A 607 -38.12 -13.63 7.02
CA LEU A 607 -39.49 -13.80 7.48
C LEU A 607 -39.56 -14.37 8.92
N GLY A 608 -38.39 -14.56 9.56
CA GLY A 608 -38.29 -15.10 10.91
C GLY A 608 -38.47 -16.62 11.01
N ARG A 609 -38.46 -17.34 9.87
CA ARG A 609 -38.55 -18.80 9.86
C ARG A 609 -37.17 -19.38 10.18
N GLU A 610 -37.14 -20.39 11.04
CA GLU A 610 -35.92 -21.13 11.36
C GLU A 610 -35.40 -21.83 10.08
N VAL A 611 -34.13 -21.58 9.76
CA VAL A 611 -33.42 -22.15 8.61
C VAL A 611 -32.51 -23.28 9.06
N LYS A 612 -31.80 -23.07 10.19
CA LYS A 612 -30.86 -24.06 10.73
C LYS A 612 -30.58 -23.81 12.21
N THR A 613 -30.64 -24.88 12.99
CA THR A 613 -30.05 -24.85 14.36
C THR A 613 -28.58 -25.22 14.29
N LEU A 614 -27.70 -24.34 14.78
CA LEU A 614 -26.25 -24.52 14.80
C LEU A 614 -25.74 -25.15 16.08
N VAL A 615 -26.36 -24.80 17.22
CA VAL A 615 -26.05 -25.33 18.55
C VAL A 615 -27.38 -25.57 19.30
N ASN A 616 -27.49 -26.69 19.97
CA ASN A 616 -28.61 -27.01 20.87
C ASN A 616 -28.14 -28.05 21.89
N GLU A 617 -27.30 -27.62 22.84
CA GLU A 617 -26.67 -28.49 23.83
C GLU A 617 -26.22 -27.70 25.07
N VAL A 618 -25.89 -28.42 26.14
CA VAL A 618 -25.22 -27.82 27.30
C VAL A 618 -23.77 -27.55 26.93
N GLN A 619 -23.32 -26.30 27.07
CA GLN A 619 -21.93 -25.93 26.85
C GLN A 619 -21.31 -25.34 28.14
N GLN A 620 -20.00 -25.55 28.28
CA GLN A 620 -19.19 -25.04 29.38
C GLN A 620 -19.08 -23.52 29.30
N GLN A 621 -18.94 -22.87 30.45
CA GLN A 621 -18.53 -21.46 30.52
C GLN A 621 -17.25 -21.24 29.71
N GLY A 622 -17.20 -20.16 28.91
CA GLY A 622 -16.04 -19.89 28.06
C GLY A 622 -16.41 -19.25 26.74
N SER A 623 -15.41 -19.13 25.86
CA SER A 623 -15.57 -18.65 24.49
C SER A 623 -15.76 -19.83 23.54
N HIS A 624 -16.74 -19.70 22.67
CA HIS A 624 -17.14 -20.74 21.70
C HIS A 624 -17.18 -20.17 20.30
N THR A 625 -16.97 -21.05 19.31
CA THR A 625 -17.10 -20.72 17.89
C THR A 625 -17.84 -21.84 17.17
N VAL A 626 -18.69 -21.49 16.22
CA VAL A 626 -19.38 -22.45 15.37
C VAL A 626 -19.28 -22.01 13.91
N SER A 627 -18.95 -22.94 13.03
CA SER A 627 -18.93 -22.71 11.59
C SER A 627 -20.32 -22.92 11.00
N PHE A 628 -20.78 -22.00 10.17
CA PHE A 628 -22.03 -22.08 9.43
C PHE A 628 -21.74 -22.16 7.93
N ASN A 629 -22.11 -23.27 7.31
CA ASN A 629 -22.10 -23.44 5.86
C ASN A 629 -23.52 -23.26 5.31
N ALA A 630 -23.69 -22.28 4.44
CA ALA A 630 -24.95 -21.89 3.80
C ALA A 630 -24.98 -22.24 2.31
N SER A 631 -24.24 -23.26 1.86
CA SER A 631 -24.20 -23.69 0.45
C SER A 631 -25.59 -24.00 -0.13
N ASP A 632 -26.53 -24.42 0.71
CA ASP A 632 -27.88 -24.82 0.32
C ASP A 632 -28.90 -23.66 0.35
N LEU A 633 -28.47 -22.47 0.81
CA LEU A 633 -29.34 -21.32 0.96
C LEU A 633 -29.15 -20.32 -0.19
N ALA A 634 -30.19 -19.56 -0.50
CA ALA A 634 -30.14 -18.49 -1.49
C ALA A 634 -29.32 -17.28 -0.96
N SER A 635 -28.67 -16.52 -1.85
CA SER A 635 -28.08 -15.23 -1.48
C SER A 635 -29.13 -14.32 -0.85
N GLY A 636 -28.79 -13.65 0.26
CA GLY A 636 -29.75 -12.82 0.97
C GLY A 636 -29.36 -12.50 2.41
N VAL A 637 -30.28 -11.85 3.11
CA VAL A 637 -30.16 -11.48 4.52
C VAL A 637 -30.71 -12.58 5.40
N TYR A 638 -29.92 -12.98 6.40
CA TYR A 638 -30.27 -13.92 7.45
C TYR A 638 -30.00 -13.31 8.81
N PHE A 639 -30.60 -13.90 9.83
CA PHE A 639 -30.36 -13.54 11.23
C PHE A 639 -29.95 -14.79 12.00
N TYR A 640 -29.13 -14.64 13.03
CA TYR A 640 -28.86 -15.71 13.97
C TYR A 640 -29.04 -15.21 15.38
N ARG A 641 -29.65 -16.05 16.22
CA ARG A 641 -29.98 -15.74 17.62
C ARG A 641 -29.41 -16.80 18.54
N ILE A 642 -28.74 -16.34 19.58
CA ILE A 642 -28.35 -17.19 20.72
C ILE A 642 -29.31 -17.00 21.87
N ASN A 643 -29.64 -18.09 22.56
CA ASN A 643 -30.30 -18.11 23.85
C ASN A 643 -29.50 -18.98 24.80
N SER A 644 -29.20 -18.48 26.01
CA SER A 644 -28.55 -19.26 27.09
C SER A 644 -29.00 -18.70 28.45
N GLY A 645 -29.81 -19.46 29.19
CA GLY A 645 -30.48 -19.01 30.38
C GLY A 645 -31.34 -17.77 30.14
N SER A 646 -31.09 -16.67 30.82
CA SER A 646 -31.77 -15.38 30.63
C SER A 646 -31.14 -14.51 29.52
N PHE A 647 -30.00 -14.91 28.96
CA PHE A 647 -29.33 -14.16 27.90
C PHE A 647 -29.91 -14.51 26.55
N SER A 648 -30.23 -13.46 25.77
CA SER A 648 -30.61 -13.57 24.35
C SER A 648 -30.01 -12.41 23.57
N ASP A 649 -29.38 -12.70 22.44
CA ASP A 649 -28.87 -11.69 21.49
C ASP A 649 -29.07 -12.17 20.05
N ILE A 650 -29.24 -11.20 19.12
CA ILE A 650 -29.48 -11.48 17.70
C ILE A 650 -28.58 -10.61 16.83
N LYS A 651 -28.03 -11.19 15.77
CA LYS A 651 -27.21 -10.49 14.77
C LYS A 651 -27.68 -10.78 13.36
N LYS A 652 -27.42 -9.83 12.45
CA LYS A 652 -27.69 -9.95 11.03
C LYS A 652 -26.46 -10.46 10.29
N MET A 653 -26.65 -11.33 9.29
CA MET A 653 -25.60 -11.77 8.37
C MET A 653 -26.08 -11.71 6.91
N ILE A 654 -25.16 -11.60 5.98
CA ILE A 654 -25.44 -11.48 4.55
C ILE A 654 -24.70 -12.59 3.81
N LEU A 655 -25.44 -13.47 3.15
CA LEU A 655 -24.91 -14.50 2.26
C LEU A 655 -24.86 -13.94 0.83
N VAL A 656 -23.70 -14.05 0.20
CA VAL A 656 -23.46 -13.67 -1.20
C VAL A 656 -22.85 -14.87 -1.90
N LYS A 657 -23.54 -15.41 -2.89
CA LYS A 657 -23.04 -16.49 -3.74
C LYS A 657 -22.58 -15.92 -5.06
#